data_2b79ddc03f4902bf8f68e08220cb116a
#
_entry.id   2b79ddc03f4902bf8f68e08220cb116a
#
_cell.length_a   1.000
_cell.length_b   1.000
_cell.length_c   1.000
_cell.angle_alpha   90.00
_cell.angle_beta   90.00
_cell.angle_gamma   90.00
#
_symmetry.space_group_name_H-M   'P 1'
#
loop_
_entity.id
_entity.type
_entity.pdbx_description
1 polymer ?
#
loop_
_entity_poly.entity_id
_entity_poly.type
_entity_poly.pdbx_seq_one_letter_code
_entity_poly.pdbx_strand_id
1 'polypeptide(L)'
;AEDASGRIWIATENGIVRLDPETGVFTPFRNRPEDGSSLPSNRVTTLLVDRSGLLWAGLDGSGLAVLDLSGSPFRTFRHQPGREGGMTGPIVRAVHEAPDGSLWLGISGGGLNALDPATGKVRAFRAGPPPRGLSTDDVWNVAVDEEGIAWAATLGGGLNRVDPRTGNVRVFRASDDGLTSDQLRVVLEGRDGALWLGSAGGGLCRFDRKAETFSCFRNDPDDPGSLSSNVVRAVHEGPTGTLWAGGDGGIDRLDRATGRFAHFLDDPSRPETAGISRVYGLWEAPDGIVWAGTPRGLVRLDPRTGGVTRFRQADGLPNESVYSVLPGGAGSLWVSTNRGLVRVTPSADGRSATFKTFGAVDGLQSDEFNGGSFHRGPSGTLWFGGILGVTGVRPADVKDDPFAPPVALLSFSRLGKKLPPSDWLPSGSVVLGPREGFFTVSFAALAFRGAAKNRYAWKLEGLEDDWVDAGTRRRADYTSVPPGEYVFRVKAANQDGVWNEEGASLRIVVKPPWWKTPTAIGAWALLLAAGGAVVSRLEKRRVLGKERERSQLVEAELRAHAAEAQARAVQAEASRKSAELEEARAMQLSLLPRTTPRLPGLAVAALARTATEVGGDTWDWAVGPDGALALVVGDATGHGVRAGTVVSVMKGLFRGDPFPGDLGLFLDRAGRVLRDLGLHRLHMALAVLVVRGDDVDFASAGMPPALLFRASSGTVEEVLVPGAPLGALVETPHASVPLRLGPGDVVLLSSDGLAESPGPGGEPFGYARARDAFREAAALAPEEALALVARREEEWRGERPREHDLTLVLLRRDG
;
A
#
# COMPACT_ATOMS: atom_id res chain seq x y z
N ALA A 1 -16.95 29.98 -21.81
CA ALA A 1 -17.31 28.59 -22.04
C ALA A 1 -18.75 28.34 -21.59
N GLU A 2 -19.42 27.40 -22.25
CA GLU A 2 -20.77 26.95 -21.88
C GLU A 2 -20.68 25.51 -21.35
N ASP A 3 -21.44 25.22 -20.30
CA ASP A 3 -21.55 23.85 -19.76
C ASP A 3 -22.77 23.11 -20.33
N ALA A 4 -22.84 21.82 -20.06
CA ALA A 4 -23.93 20.94 -20.54
C ALA A 4 -25.33 21.33 -20.01
N SER A 5 -25.41 22.20 -19.00
CA SER A 5 -26.66 22.75 -18.44
C SER A 5 -26.99 24.12 -19.04
N GLY A 6 -26.26 24.60 -20.06
CA GLY A 6 -26.45 25.90 -20.69
C GLY A 6 -25.94 27.10 -19.87
N ARG A 7 -25.25 26.87 -18.76
CA ARG A 7 -24.67 27.94 -17.95
C ARG A 7 -23.39 28.45 -18.60
N ILE A 8 -23.18 29.78 -18.56
CA ILE A 8 -22.07 30.46 -19.19
C ILE A 8 -20.98 30.75 -18.13
N TRP A 9 -19.80 30.33 -18.39
CA TRP A 9 -18.63 30.54 -17.55
C TRP A 9 -17.72 31.60 -18.19
N ILE A 10 -17.40 32.63 -17.45
CA ILE A 10 -16.74 33.87 -17.93
C ILE A 10 -15.40 34.00 -17.19
N ALA A 11 -14.30 34.05 -17.92
CA ALA A 11 -12.98 34.41 -17.38
C ALA A 11 -12.88 35.91 -17.16
N THR A 12 -12.37 36.29 -16.01
CA THR A 12 -12.16 37.71 -15.70
C THR A 12 -10.82 37.91 -14.95
N GLU A 13 -10.37 39.17 -14.84
CA GLU A 13 -9.22 39.50 -13.99
C GLU A 13 -9.53 39.41 -12.48
N ASN A 14 -10.82 39.20 -12.12
CA ASN A 14 -11.25 39.06 -10.73
C ASN A 14 -11.95 37.71 -10.43
N GLY A 15 -11.42 36.66 -11.00
CA GLY A 15 -11.92 35.30 -10.85
C GLY A 15 -12.73 34.80 -12.04
N ILE A 16 -13.52 33.77 -11.80
CA ILE A 16 -14.48 33.21 -12.75
C ILE A 16 -15.87 33.62 -12.34
N VAL A 17 -16.71 33.96 -13.29
CA VAL A 17 -18.12 34.26 -13.05
C VAL A 17 -18.96 33.25 -13.82
N ARG A 18 -19.91 32.60 -13.14
CA ARG A 18 -20.94 31.77 -13.74
C ARG A 18 -22.21 32.59 -13.89
N LEU A 19 -22.70 32.68 -15.11
CA LEU A 19 -24.03 33.20 -15.42
C LEU A 19 -25.00 32.05 -15.63
N ASP A 20 -26.11 32.10 -14.95
CA ASP A 20 -27.25 31.24 -15.24
C ASP A 20 -28.20 32.05 -16.17
N PRO A 21 -28.35 31.66 -17.45
CA PRO A 21 -29.12 32.42 -18.42
C PRO A 21 -30.63 32.43 -18.14
N GLU A 22 -31.16 31.37 -17.46
CA GLU A 22 -32.60 31.29 -17.16
C GLU A 22 -32.99 32.24 -16.03
N THR A 23 -32.13 32.38 -15.03
CA THR A 23 -32.40 33.22 -13.85
C THR A 23 -31.72 34.59 -13.91
N GLY A 24 -30.76 34.79 -14.81
CA GLY A 24 -29.93 35.97 -14.90
C GLY A 24 -28.94 36.16 -13.72
N VAL A 25 -28.75 35.12 -12.90
CA VAL A 25 -27.92 35.19 -11.69
C VAL A 25 -26.44 35.03 -12.01
N PHE A 26 -25.62 35.96 -11.52
CA PHE A 26 -24.18 35.89 -11.59
C PHE A 26 -23.59 35.31 -10.29
N THR A 27 -22.82 34.24 -10.38
CA THR A 27 -22.13 33.65 -9.24
C THR A 27 -20.62 33.77 -9.40
N PRO A 28 -19.91 34.57 -8.55
CA PRO A 28 -18.47 34.72 -8.65
C PRO A 28 -17.72 33.58 -7.91
N PHE A 29 -16.62 33.12 -8.50
CA PHE A 29 -15.64 32.24 -7.91
C PHE A 29 -14.29 32.96 -7.87
N ARG A 30 -13.73 33.13 -6.69
CA ARG A 30 -12.51 33.91 -6.45
C ARG A 30 -11.48 33.15 -5.64
N ASN A 31 -10.25 33.62 -5.70
CA ASN A 31 -9.20 33.17 -4.79
C ASN A 31 -9.58 33.56 -3.36
N ARG A 32 -9.43 32.60 -2.46
CA ARG A 32 -9.52 32.70 -1.02
C ARG A 32 -8.28 32.03 -0.43
N PRO A 33 -7.27 32.80 0.01
CA PRO A 33 -5.99 32.25 0.46
C PRO A 33 -6.11 31.20 1.59
N GLU A 34 -7.16 31.33 2.40
CA GLU A 34 -7.49 30.44 3.49
C GLU A 34 -8.18 29.13 3.04
N ASP A 35 -8.59 29.06 1.78
CA ASP A 35 -9.33 27.94 1.19
C ASP A 35 -8.51 27.35 0.02
N GLY A 36 -7.72 26.31 0.29
CA GLY A 36 -6.90 25.64 -0.70
C GLY A 36 -7.67 24.99 -1.86
N SER A 37 -9.01 24.92 -1.79
CA SER A 37 -9.88 24.47 -2.88
C SER A 37 -10.42 25.63 -3.74
N SER A 38 -10.15 26.88 -3.39
CA SER A 38 -10.50 28.05 -4.19
C SER A 38 -9.53 28.24 -5.37
N LEU A 39 -9.83 29.17 -6.27
CA LEU A 39 -8.93 29.50 -7.36
C LEU A 39 -7.53 29.88 -6.83
N PRO A 40 -6.44 29.38 -7.42
CA PRO A 40 -5.09 29.79 -7.03
C PRO A 40 -4.77 31.28 -7.30
N SER A 41 -5.43 31.87 -8.29
CA SER A 41 -5.32 33.29 -8.66
C SER A 41 -6.63 33.79 -9.21
N ASN A 42 -6.92 35.10 -9.03
CA ASN A 42 -8.07 35.74 -9.64
C ASN A 42 -7.90 36.08 -11.12
N ARG A 43 -6.66 36.11 -11.65
CA ARG A 43 -6.41 36.46 -13.06
C ARG A 43 -6.59 35.23 -13.95
N VAL A 44 -7.79 35.10 -14.53
CA VAL A 44 -8.16 33.97 -15.39
C VAL A 44 -8.09 34.41 -16.84
N THR A 45 -7.27 33.70 -17.64
CA THR A 45 -6.99 34.07 -19.03
C THR A 45 -7.84 33.31 -20.02
N THR A 46 -8.20 32.06 -19.70
CA THR A 46 -8.96 31.19 -20.62
C THR A 46 -9.77 30.13 -19.85
N LEU A 47 -10.89 29.71 -20.48
CA LEU A 47 -11.76 28.66 -19.97
C LEU A 47 -12.08 27.65 -21.07
N LEU A 48 -12.11 26.36 -20.69
CA LEU A 48 -12.55 25.26 -21.54
C LEU A 48 -13.40 24.29 -20.70
N VAL A 49 -14.58 23.95 -21.16
CA VAL A 49 -15.37 22.82 -20.65
C VAL A 49 -15.04 21.60 -21.52
N ASP A 50 -14.52 20.54 -20.91
CA ASP A 50 -14.23 19.31 -21.62
C ASP A 50 -15.47 18.40 -21.74
N ARG A 51 -15.33 17.32 -22.53
CA ARG A 51 -16.40 16.34 -22.78
C ARG A 51 -16.84 15.55 -21.54
N SER A 52 -16.00 15.52 -20.50
CA SER A 52 -16.31 14.84 -19.22
C SER A 52 -17.02 15.78 -18.23
N GLY A 53 -17.25 17.05 -18.59
CA GLY A 53 -17.89 18.05 -17.73
C GLY A 53 -16.95 18.70 -16.73
N LEU A 54 -15.65 18.73 -17.02
CA LEU A 54 -14.68 19.51 -16.24
C LEU A 54 -14.45 20.88 -16.88
N LEU A 55 -14.48 21.93 -16.06
CA LEU A 55 -14.09 23.28 -16.45
C LEU A 55 -12.60 23.47 -16.15
N TRP A 56 -11.85 23.74 -17.19
CA TRP A 56 -10.42 24.05 -17.17
C TRP A 56 -10.23 25.55 -17.22
N ALA A 57 -9.44 26.09 -16.32
CA ALA A 57 -9.14 27.52 -16.23
C ALA A 57 -7.63 27.75 -16.33
N GLY A 58 -7.20 28.44 -17.37
CA GLY A 58 -5.83 28.95 -17.50
C GLY A 58 -5.68 30.22 -16.66
N LEU A 59 -4.66 30.27 -15.81
CA LEU A 59 -4.43 31.35 -14.85
C LEU A 59 -3.11 32.06 -15.20
N ASP A 60 -3.12 33.37 -15.11
CA ASP A 60 -1.90 34.16 -15.33
C ASP A 60 -0.92 33.95 -14.16
N GLY A 61 0.23 33.37 -14.47
CA GLY A 61 1.31 33.11 -13.51
C GLY A 61 1.05 32.00 -12.49
N SER A 62 -0.15 31.35 -12.51
CA SER A 62 -0.52 30.33 -11.50
C SER A 62 -0.87 28.97 -12.13
N GLY A 63 -0.61 28.79 -13.45
CA GLY A 63 -0.79 27.55 -14.15
C GLY A 63 -2.24 27.24 -14.52
N LEU A 64 -2.70 26.03 -14.26
CA LEU A 64 -4.00 25.51 -14.67
C LEU A 64 -4.80 25.05 -13.46
N ALA A 65 -6.04 25.49 -13.36
CA ALA A 65 -7.02 25.01 -12.39
C ALA A 65 -8.13 24.20 -13.06
N VAL A 66 -8.71 23.25 -12.35
CA VAL A 66 -9.83 22.45 -12.84
C VAL A 66 -10.96 22.43 -11.82
N LEU A 67 -12.20 22.56 -12.31
CA LEU A 67 -13.41 22.46 -11.52
C LEU A 67 -14.32 21.37 -12.10
N ASP A 68 -14.75 20.44 -11.28
CA ASP A 68 -15.78 19.48 -11.63
C ASP A 68 -17.16 20.14 -11.57
N LEU A 69 -17.80 20.29 -12.73
CA LEU A 69 -19.11 20.96 -12.84
C LEU A 69 -20.26 20.11 -12.30
N SER A 70 -20.07 18.82 -12.12
CA SER A 70 -21.06 17.96 -11.45
C SER A 70 -21.14 18.23 -9.94
N GLY A 71 -20.14 18.92 -9.40
CA GLY A 71 -19.96 19.16 -7.97
C GLY A 71 -19.51 17.90 -7.22
N SER A 72 -19.04 18.10 -6.01
CA SER A 72 -18.75 16.97 -5.11
C SER A 72 -20.04 16.49 -4.45
N PRO A 73 -20.35 15.21 -4.44
CA PRO A 73 -21.45 14.66 -3.66
C PRO A 73 -21.17 14.70 -2.16
N PHE A 74 -19.95 15.07 -1.79
CA PHE A 74 -19.49 15.13 -0.40
C PHE A 74 -19.56 16.55 0.13
N ARG A 75 -20.20 16.70 1.28
CA ARG A 75 -20.25 17.94 2.04
C ARG A 75 -19.25 17.86 3.19
N THR A 76 -18.19 18.66 3.11
CA THR A 76 -17.07 18.56 4.05
C THR A 76 -16.93 19.85 4.88
N PHE A 77 -16.76 19.66 6.20
CA PHE A 77 -16.44 20.73 7.13
C PHE A 77 -15.07 20.44 7.75
N ARG A 78 -14.14 21.36 7.57
CA ARG A 78 -12.77 21.26 8.08
C ARG A 78 -12.50 22.30 9.14
N HIS A 79 -11.64 21.95 10.10
CA HIS A 79 -11.08 22.93 11.03
C HIS A 79 -10.24 23.96 10.28
N GLN A 80 -10.47 25.23 10.54
CA GLN A 80 -9.70 26.34 10.00
C GLN A 80 -9.04 27.08 11.19
N PRO A 81 -7.71 26.94 11.38
CA PRO A 81 -7.02 27.62 12.46
C PRO A 81 -7.25 29.13 12.44
N GLY A 82 -7.56 29.71 13.59
CA GLY A 82 -7.81 31.16 13.72
C GLY A 82 -9.19 31.66 13.26
N ARG A 83 -10.06 30.81 12.73
CA ARG A 83 -11.43 31.19 12.37
C ARG A 83 -12.29 31.27 13.64
N GLU A 84 -12.71 32.49 13.97
CA GLU A 84 -13.65 32.70 15.07
C GLU A 84 -15.00 32.04 14.76
N GLY A 85 -15.56 31.32 15.74
CA GLY A 85 -16.79 30.55 15.55
C GLY A 85 -16.65 29.31 14.62
N GLY A 86 -15.42 28.87 14.35
CA GLY A 86 -15.13 27.60 13.65
C GLY A 86 -14.99 26.43 14.61
N MET A 87 -14.75 25.24 14.04
CA MET A 87 -14.50 24.01 14.81
C MET A 87 -13.27 24.18 15.72
N THR A 88 -13.35 23.67 16.93
CA THR A 88 -12.31 23.83 17.98
C THR A 88 -11.04 23.00 17.75
N GLY A 89 -11.07 22.10 16.79
CA GLY A 89 -9.93 21.25 16.40
C GLY A 89 -10.24 20.40 15.17
N PRO A 90 -9.21 19.78 14.58
CA PRO A 90 -9.35 19.03 13.34
C PRO A 90 -9.88 17.60 13.52
N ILE A 91 -9.64 16.95 14.67
CA ILE A 91 -9.90 15.51 14.87
C ILE A 91 -11.31 15.31 15.40
N VAL A 92 -12.22 14.82 14.55
CA VAL A 92 -13.61 14.53 14.90
C VAL A 92 -13.74 13.08 15.34
N ARG A 93 -14.08 12.86 16.62
CA ARG A 93 -14.28 11.53 17.23
C ARG A 93 -15.73 11.10 17.31
N ALA A 94 -16.66 12.06 17.26
CA ALA A 94 -18.09 11.83 17.31
C ALA A 94 -18.80 12.70 16.29
N VAL A 95 -19.87 12.18 15.71
CA VAL A 95 -20.78 12.96 14.88
C VAL A 95 -22.21 12.50 15.07
N HIS A 96 -23.12 13.48 15.20
CA HIS A 96 -24.56 13.23 15.25
C HIS A 96 -25.30 14.39 14.58
N GLU A 97 -26.20 14.10 13.66
CA GLU A 97 -27.12 15.08 13.07
C GLU A 97 -28.39 15.11 13.88
N ALA A 98 -28.64 16.23 14.54
CA ALA A 98 -29.85 16.45 15.32
C ALA A 98 -31.09 16.63 14.44
N PRO A 99 -32.30 16.48 14.98
CA PRO A 99 -33.55 16.69 14.24
C PRO A 99 -33.70 18.08 13.59
N ASP A 100 -33.08 19.12 14.18
CA ASP A 100 -33.04 20.48 13.63
C ASP A 100 -32.01 20.63 12.48
N GLY A 101 -31.26 19.59 12.14
CA GLY A 101 -30.24 19.56 11.12
C GLY A 101 -28.87 20.08 11.59
N SER A 102 -28.71 20.50 12.84
CA SER A 102 -27.40 20.83 13.39
C SER A 102 -26.52 19.59 13.56
N LEU A 103 -25.21 19.75 13.36
CA LEU A 103 -24.23 18.69 13.54
C LEU A 103 -23.53 18.81 14.88
N TRP A 104 -23.67 17.82 15.70
CA TRP A 104 -22.96 17.71 16.96
C TRP A 104 -21.70 16.87 16.81
N LEU A 105 -20.56 17.51 17.09
CA LEU A 105 -19.25 16.95 16.83
C LEU A 105 -18.46 16.85 18.15
N GLY A 106 -18.00 15.65 18.47
CA GLY A 106 -16.99 15.45 19.52
C GLY A 106 -15.60 15.68 18.93
N ILE A 107 -14.89 16.66 19.43
CA ILE A 107 -13.56 17.03 18.95
C ILE A 107 -12.51 16.56 19.97
N SER A 108 -11.50 15.80 19.52
CA SER A 108 -10.42 15.36 20.42
C SER A 108 -9.69 16.56 21.02
N GLY A 109 -9.70 16.69 22.34
CA GLY A 109 -9.17 17.83 23.08
C GLY A 109 -9.88 19.17 22.77
N GLY A 110 -10.98 19.14 22.02
CA GLY A 110 -11.75 20.29 21.56
C GLY A 110 -13.17 20.39 22.14
N GLY A 111 -13.56 19.43 22.96
CA GLY A 111 -14.89 19.35 23.57
C GLY A 111 -15.99 18.98 22.59
N LEU A 112 -17.20 19.50 22.84
CA LEU A 112 -18.40 19.25 22.05
C LEU A 112 -18.73 20.50 21.21
N ASN A 113 -18.88 20.34 19.91
CA ASN A 113 -19.18 21.42 18.97
C ASN A 113 -20.55 21.21 18.32
N ALA A 114 -21.43 22.18 18.42
CA ALA A 114 -22.67 22.23 17.66
C ALA A 114 -22.44 23.11 16.43
N LEU A 115 -22.35 22.47 15.26
CA LEU A 115 -22.11 23.11 13.97
C LEU A 115 -23.46 23.32 13.26
N ASP A 116 -23.75 24.53 12.84
CA ASP A 116 -24.79 24.81 11.86
C ASP A 116 -24.26 24.56 10.44
N PRO A 117 -24.76 23.53 9.75
CA PRO A 117 -24.23 23.24 8.42
C PRO A 117 -24.55 24.27 7.35
N ALA A 118 -25.57 25.14 7.55
CA ALA A 118 -25.95 26.18 6.60
C ALA A 118 -24.97 27.35 6.64
N THR A 119 -24.55 27.77 7.84
CA THR A 119 -23.68 28.94 8.03
C THR A 119 -22.21 28.56 8.29
N GLY A 120 -21.95 27.33 8.68
CA GLY A 120 -20.63 26.86 9.10
C GLY A 120 -20.19 27.38 10.47
N LYS A 121 -21.11 28.00 11.22
CA LYS A 121 -20.85 28.52 12.57
C LYS A 121 -20.91 27.39 13.58
N VAL A 122 -20.04 27.47 14.56
CA VAL A 122 -19.90 26.47 15.64
C VAL A 122 -20.17 27.17 16.99
N ARG A 123 -21.00 26.53 17.79
CA ARG A 123 -21.09 26.77 19.23
C ARG A 123 -20.34 25.67 19.97
N ALA A 124 -19.31 26.01 20.71
CA ALA A 124 -18.47 25.08 21.41
C ALA A 124 -18.81 24.98 22.88
N PHE A 125 -18.82 23.72 23.42
CA PHE A 125 -18.91 23.41 24.83
C PHE A 125 -17.59 22.77 25.23
N ARG A 126 -16.92 23.42 26.22
CA ARG A 126 -15.58 23.01 26.67
C ARG A 126 -15.60 22.50 28.09
N ALA A 127 -14.55 21.78 28.47
CA ALA A 127 -14.31 21.42 29.87
C ALA A 127 -14.24 22.67 30.76
N GLY A 128 -14.89 22.59 31.92
CA GLY A 128 -14.92 23.71 32.83
C GLY A 128 -15.75 23.44 34.08
N PRO A 129 -15.88 24.46 34.95
CA PRO A 129 -16.67 24.31 36.19
C PRO A 129 -18.18 24.19 35.91
N PRO A 130 -18.90 23.41 36.74
CA PRO A 130 -20.36 23.38 36.71
C PRO A 130 -20.97 24.75 36.92
N PRO A 131 -22.17 25.02 36.36
CA PRO A 131 -23.02 24.10 35.62
C PRO A 131 -22.84 24.15 34.10
N ARG A 132 -21.82 24.80 33.56
CA ARG A 132 -21.68 25.07 32.12
C ARG A 132 -20.54 24.37 31.41
N GLY A 133 -19.60 23.80 32.17
CA GLY A 133 -18.46 23.12 31.61
C GLY A 133 -18.69 21.60 31.46
N LEU A 134 -18.16 21.03 30.38
CA LEU A 134 -18.05 19.59 30.25
C LEU A 134 -17.07 19.03 31.30
N SER A 135 -17.20 17.77 31.60
CA SER A 135 -16.29 17.06 32.50
C SER A 135 -14.86 16.92 31.96
N THR A 136 -14.73 16.85 30.62
CA THR A 136 -13.47 16.80 29.89
C THR A 136 -13.69 17.25 28.44
N ASP A 137 -12.64 17.68 27.76
CA ASP A 137 -12.67 18.01 26.34
C ASP A 137 -12.56 16.79 25.40
N ASP A 138 -12.37 15.57 25.94
CA ASP A 138 -12.29 14.33 25.16
C ASP A 138 -13.66 13.66 24.99
N VAL A 139 -14.43 14.18 24.03
CA VAL A 139 -15.74 13.63 23.65
C VAL A 139 -15.56 12.56 22.58
N TRP A 140 -15.94 11.33 22.88
CA TRP A 140 -15.76 10.18 22.01
C TRP A 140 -17.00 9.77 21.24
N ASN A 141 -18.17 10.07 21.76
CA ASN A 141 -19.42 9.85 21.06
C ASN A 141 -20.49 10.85 21.56
N VAL A 142 -21.51 11.08 20.78
CA VAL A 142 -22.62 11.98 21.10
C VAL A 142 -23.92 11.46 20.52
N ALA A 143 -25.00 11.53 21.30
CA ALA A 143 -26.37 11.37 20.84
C ALA A 143 -27.15 12.64 21.16
N VAL A 144 -28.10 12.99 20.30
CA VAL A 144 -29.00 14.13 20.55
C VAL A 144 -30.42 13.61 20.51
N ASP A 145 -31.16 13.85 21.57
CA ASP A 145 -32.54 13.39 21.69
C ASP A 145 -33.53 14.32 20.98
N GLU A 146 -34.79 13.89 20.93
CA GLU A 146 -35.87 14.64 20.27
C GLU A 146 -36.10 16.04 20.89
N GLU A 147 -35.75 16.22 22.16
CA GLU A 147 -35.83 17.54 22.83
C GLU A 147 -34.61 18.42 22.49
N GLY A 148 -33.66 17.94 21.76
CA GLY A 148 -32.43 18.63 21.35
C GLY A 148 -31.36 18.65 22.45
N ILE A 149 -31.47 17.82 23.48
CA ILE A 149 -30.45 17.66 24.52
C ILE A 149 -29.34 16.76 23.96
N ALA A 150 -28.11 17.21 24.09
CA ALA A 150 -26.95 16.40 23.68
C ALA A 150 -26.41 15.59 24.86
N TRP A 151 -26.18 14.31 24.59
CA TRP A 151 -25.61 13.34 25.53
C TRP A 151 -24.22 12.97 25.03
N ALA A 152 -23.20 13.49 25.71
CA ALA A 152 -21.81 13.30 25.30
C ALA A 152 -21.12 12.22 26.16
N ALA A 153 -20.73 11.16 25.53
CA ALA A 153 -19.87 10.11 26.09
C ALA A 153 -18.42 10.57 26.04
N THR A 154 -17.78 10.67 27.19
CA THR A 154 -16.42 11.22 27.29
C THR A 154 -15.44 10.19 27.83
N LEU A 155 -14.17 10.31 27.45
CA LEU A 155 -13.11 9.46 27.95
C LEU A 155 -12.56 10.01 29.28
N GLY A 156 -12.93 9.33 30.36
CA GLY A 156 -12.51 9.69 31.73
C GLY A 156 -13.36 10.77 32.42
N GLY A 157 -14.43 11.25 31.75
CA GLY A 157 -15.34 12.26 32.33
C GLY A 157 -16.78 11.77 32.52
N GLY A 158 -17.10 10.54 32.17
CA GLY A 158 -18.44 9.97 32.29
C GLY A 158 -19.40 10.47 31.20
N LEU A 159 -20.70 10.51 31.51
CA LEU A 159 -21.77 10.97 30.61
C LEU A 159 -22.11 12.42 30.92
N ASN A 160 -22.11 13.27 29.91
CA ASN A 160 -22.48 14.69 30.02
C ASN A 160 -23.80 14.95 29.30
N ARG A 161 -24.79 15.44 30.02
CA ARG A 161 -26.07 15.97 29.48
C ARG A 161 -25.92 17.44 29.24
N VAL A 162 -25.99 17.90 28.01
CA VAL A 162 -25.82 19.29 27.60
C VAL A 162 -27.15 19.84 27.08
N ASP A 163 -27.71 20.85 27.73
CA ASP A 163 -28.84 21.59 27.20
C ASP A 163 -28.32 22.78 26.38
N PRO A 164 -28.47 22.76 25.05
CA PRO A 164 -27.94 23.84 24.20
C PRO A 164 -28.68 25.15 24.40
N ARG A 165 -29.92 25.16 24.87
CA ARG A 165 -30.70 26.39 25.08
C ARG A 165 -30.17 27.19 26.28
N THR A 166 -29.92 26.53 27.38
CA THR A 166 -29.44 27.15 28.62
C THR A 166 -27.91 27.16 28.73
N GLY A 167 -27.23 26.28 28.02
CA GLY A 167 -25.79 26.00 28.11
C GLY A 167 -25.42 25.22 29.37
N ASN A 168 -26.40 24.69 30.10
CA ASN A 168 -26.14 23.91 31.31
C ASN A 168 -25.67 22.48 30.96
N VAL A 169 -24.72 22.01 31.75
CA VAL A 169 -24.16 20.68 31.65
C VAL A 169 -24.38 19.95 32.97
N ARG A 170 -24.97 18.75 32.91
CA ARG A 170 -25.03 17.81 34.03
C ARG A 170 -24.13 16.64 33.70
N VAL A 171 -23.32 16.24 34.67
CA VAL A 171 -22.36 15.14 34.52
C VAL A 171 -22.79 13.97 35.38
N PHE A 172 -22.75 12.77 34.84
CA PHE A 172 -22.96 11.50 35.52
C PHE A 172 -21.65 10.69 35.54
N ARG A 173 -21.24 10.26 36.72
CA ARG A 173 -19.95 9.61 36.94
C ARG A 173 -20.08 8.26 37.62
N ALA A 174 -19.04 7.45 37.48
CA ALA A 174 -18.95 6.14 38.16
C ALA A 174 -18.89 6.28 39.68
N SER A 175 -18.35 7.37 40.21
CA SER A 175 -18.24 7.61 41.64
C SER A 175 -19.57 7.82 42.37
N ASP A 176 -20.55 8.45 41.67
CA ASP A 176 -21.71 9.03 42.36
C ASP A 176 -23.06 8.52 41.82
N ASP A 177 -23.10 8.07 40.52
CA ASP A 177 -24.36 7.85 39.84
C ASP A 177 -24.62 6.37 39.46
N GLY A 178 -23.75 5.43 39.86
CA GLY A 178 -23.91 4.00 39.53
C GLY A 178 -23.45 3.59 38.14
N LEU A 179 -22.80 4.48 37.40
CA LEU A 179 -22.08 4.15 36.14
C LEU A 179 -20.86 3.29 36.50
N THR A 180 -20.54 2.28 35.66
CA THR A 180 -19.45 1.35 35.95
C THR A 180 -18.07 1.83 35.49
N SER A 181 -18.01 2.90 34.67
CA SER A 181 -16.76 3.50 34.19
C SER A 181 -17.00 4.90 33.64
N ASP A 182 -16.13 5.82 33.98
CA ASP A 182 -16.08 7.18 33.35
C ASP A 182 -15.48 7.19 31.94
N GLN A 183 -14.91 6.07 31.48
CA GLN A 183 -14.29 5.95 30.16
C GLN A 183 -15.32 5.49 29.13
N LEU A 184 -16.22 6.37 28.76
CA LEU A 184 -17.26 6.06 27.79
C LEU A 184 -16.75 6.19 26.35
N ARG A 185 -17.19 5.25 25.50
CA ARG A 185 -16.80 5.18 24.08
C ARG A 185 -17.96 5.37 23.13
N VAL A 186 -19.15 4.96 23.51
CA VAL A 186 -20.34 5.05 22.68
C VAL A 186 -21.55 5.36 23.51
N VAL A 187 -22.45 6.17 22.97
CA VAL A 187 -23.81 6.43 23.47
C VAL A 187 -24.80 6.24 22.33
N LEU A 188 -25.85 5.48 22.57
CA LEU A 188 -26.94 5.25 21.63
C LEU A 188 -28.27 5.51 22.34
N GLU A 189 -29.13 6.31 21.77
CA GLU A 189 -30.52 6.39 22.19
C GLU A 189 -31.29 5.18 21.67
N GLY A 190 -31.81 4.39 22.57
CA GLY A 190 -32.67 3.25 22.24
C GLY A 190 -34.10 3.72 21.89
N ARG A 191 -34.84 2.89 21.19
CA ARG A 191 -36.24 3.14 20.81
C ARG A 191 -37.19 3.31 22.01
N ASP A 192 -36.77 2.79 23.17
CA ASP A 192 -37.49 2.98 24.44
C ASP A 192 -37.14 4.29 25.12
N GLY A 193 -36.33 5.14 24.50
CA GLY A 193 -35.85 6.40 25.01
C GLY A 193 -34.76 6.29 26.08
N ALA A 194 -34.31 5.09 26.44
CA ALA A 194 -33.16 4.92 27.30
C ALA A 194 -31.86 5.12 26.54
N LEU A 195 -30.78 5.49 27.22
CA LEU A 195 -29.45 5.55 26.59
C LEU A 195 -28.67 4.27 26.86
N TRP A 196 -28.08 3.73 25.83
CA TRP A 196 -27.14 2.62 25.93
C TRP A 196 -25.70 3.15 25.82
N LEU A 197 -24.89 2.80 26.79
CA LEU A 197 -23.54 3.33 26.97
C LEU A 197 -22.53 2.19 26.94
N GLY A 198 -21.61 2.22 25.99
CA GLY A 198 -20.46 1.32 25.96
C GLY A 198 -19.23 2.01 26.51
N SER A 199 -18.42 1.30 27.26
CA SER A 199 -17.25 1.85 27.95
C SER A 199 -15.97 1.08 27.65
N ALA A 200 -14.83 1.65 28.00
CA ALA A 200 -13.55 0.99 28.05
C ALA A 200 -13.32 0.43 29.47
N GLY A 201 -13.75 -0.82 29.71
CA GLY A 201 -13.53 -1.54 30.95
C GLY A 201 -14.71 -1.61 31.92
N GLY A 202 -15.80 -0.87 31.69
CA GLY A 202 -17.02 -0.91 32.53
C GLY A 202 -18.17 -1.75 31.93
N GLY A 203 -18.02 -2.25 30.71
CA GLY A 203 -19.04 -3.02 30.01
C GLY A 203 -20.08 -2.15 29.31
N LEU A 204 -21.32 -2.60 29.26
CA LEU A 204 -22.49 -1.99 28.66
C LEU A 204 -23.47 -1.53 29.71
N CYS A 205 -23.85 -0.25 29.73
CA CYS A 205 -24.86 0.27 30.67
C CYS A 205 -26.09 0.78 29.93
N ARG A 206 -27.27 0.56 30.47
CA ARG A 206 -28.54 1.18 30.14
C ARG A 206 -28.82 2.29 31.12
N PHE A 207 -29.02 3.51 30.65
CA PHE A 207 -29.39 4.65 31.47
C PHE A 207 -30.85 5.02 31.22
N ASP A 208 -31.66 4.95 32.31
CA ASP A 208 -33.03 5.46 32.29
C ASP A 208 -33.01 6.98 32.52
N ARG A 209 -33.35 7.76 31.48
CA ARG A 209 -33.33 9.23 31.54
C ARG A 209 -34.33 9.85 32.51
N LYS A 210 -35.45 9.15 32.82
CA LYS A 210 -36.50 9.63 33.73
C LYS A 210 -36.15 9.36 35.16
N ALA A 211 -35.72 8.15 35.45
CA ALA A 211 -35.28 7.73 36.77
C ALA A 211 -33.85 8.19 37.10
N GLU A 212 -33.08 8.55 36.11
CA GLU A 212 -31.62 8.86 36.18
C GLU A 212 -30.82 7.74 36.83
N THR A 213 -31.13 6.48 36.49
CA THR A 213 -30.50 5.30 37.05
C THR A 213 -29.80 4.48 35.96
N PHE A 214 -28.69 3.83 36.35
CA PHE A 214 -27.93 2.93 35.46
C PHE A 214 -28.22 1.48 35.80
N SER A 215 -28.37 0.66 34.76
CA SER A 215 -28.38 -0.81 34.86
C SER A 215 -27.24 -1.30 33.93
N CYS A 216 -26.21 -1.91 34.50
CA CYS A 216 -24.99 -2.22 33.79
C CYS A 216 -24.74 -3.73 33.67
N PHE A 217 -24.29 -4.15 32.50
CA PHE A 217 -23.90 -5.51 32.16
C PHE A 217 -22.38 -5.56 32.02
N ARG A 218 -21.76 -6.54 32.67
CA ARG A 218 -20.31 -6.73 32.65
C ARG A 218 -19.96 -8.16 32.24
N ASN A 219 -18.73 -8.33 31.77
CA ASN A 219 -18.16 -9.66 31.59
C ASN A 219 -17.94 -10.31 32.96
N ASP A 220 -18.44 -11.52 33.10
CA ASP A 220 -18.14 -12.46 34.17
C ASP A 220 -17.55 -13.71 33.55
N PRO A 221 -16.27 -14.01 33.75
CA PRO A 221 -15.62 -15.19 33.16
C PRO A 221 -16.28 -16.52 33.53
N ASP A 222 -17.01 -16.57 34.65
CA ASP A 222 -17.68 -17.77 35.14
C ASP A 222 -19.12 -17.91 34.60
N ASP A 223 -19.69 -16.85 34.03
CA ASP A 223 -21.00 -16.89 33.36
C ASP A 223 -20.90 -16.72 31.83
N PRO A 224 -21.00 -17.80 31.03
CA PRO A 224 -20.96 -17.74 29.59
C PRO A 224 -22.12 -16.97 28.93
N GLY A 225 -23.13 -16.58 29.70
CA GLY A 225 -24.22 -15.72 29.23
C GLY A 225 -24.02 -14.24 29.59
N SER A 226 -22.92 -13.89 30.26
CA SER A 226 -22.55 -12.51 30.52
C SER A 226 -22.00 -11.81 29.25
N LEU A 227 -21.72 -10.51 29.32
CA LEU A 227 -21.09 -9.77 28.19
C LEU A 227 -19.71 -10.36 27.87
N SER A 228 -19.34 -10.51 26.60
CA SER A 228 -18.07 -11.14 26.18
C SER A 228 -16.82 -10.36 26.60
N SER A 229 -16.94 -9.03 26.77
CA SER A 229 -15.84 -8.15 27.18
C SER A 229 -16.35 -6.88 27.85
N ASN A 230 -15.61 -6.40 28.86
CA ASN A 230 -15.90 -5.10 29.49
C ASN A 230 -15.50 -3.89 28.59
N VAL A 231 -14.92 -4.09 27.40
CA VAL A 231 -14.62 -3.04 26.43
C VAL A 231 -15.65 -3.08 25.31
N VAL A 232 -16.63 -2.16 25.35
CA VAL A 232 -17.68 -2.01 24.35
C VAL A 232 -17.41 -0.75 23.53
N ARG A 233 -17.27 -0.92 22.20
CA ARG A 233 -16.90 0.12 21.26
C ARG A 233 -18.04 0.57 20.36
N ALA A 234 -18.97 -0.32 20.08
CA ALA A 234 -20.13 -0.10 19.23
C ALA A 234 -21.39 -0.69 19.89
N VAL A 235 -22.48 0.04 19.79
CA VAL A 235 -23.83 -0.43 20.17
C VAL A 235 -24.76 -0.10 19.04
N HIS A 236 -25.62 -1.05 18.68
CA HIS A 236 -26.61 -0.90 17.61
C HIS A 236 -27.92 -1.53 17.99
N GLU A 237 -29.03 -0.84 17.80
CA GLU A 237 -30.36 -1.38 17.93
C GLU A 237 -30.94 -1.65 16.54
N GLY A 238 -31.16 -2.92 16.24
CA GLY A 238 -31.61 -3.36 14.94
C GLY A 238 -33.10 -3.05 14.67
N PRO A 239 -33.58 -3.38 13.45
CA PRO A 239 -34.98 -3.08 13.03
C PRO A 239 -36.04 -3.72 13.91
N THR A 240 -35.74 -4.85 14.53
CA THR A 240 -36.65 -5.59 15.43
C THR A 240 -36.52 -5.21 16.90
N GLY A 241 -35.68 -4.22 17.24
CA GLY A 241 -35.36 -3.86 18.62
C GLY A 241 -34.28 -4.75 19.27
N THR A 242 -33.66 -5.63 18.49
CA THR A 242 -32.52 -6.42 18.95
C THR A 242 -31.35 -5.50 19.26
N LEU A 243 -30.77 -5.62 20.44
CA LEU A 243 -29.59 -4.85 20.82
C LEU A 243 -28.32 -5.67 20.59
N TRP A 244 -27.41 -5.06 19.82
CA TRP A 244 -26.09 -5.58 19.52
C TRP A 244 -25.03 -4.73 20.21
N ALA A 245 -24.05 -5.39 20.81
CA ALA A 245 -22.85 -4.75 21.35
C ALA A 245 -21.61 -5.33 20.68
N GLY A 246 -20.68 -4.47 20.31
CA GLY A 246 -19.41 -4.86 19.69
C GLY A 246 -18.24 -4.29 20.47
N GLY A 247 -17.20 -5.06 20.67
CA GLY A 247 -16.05 -4.64 21.46
C GLY A 247 -14.83 -5.52 21.26
N ASP A 248 -14.00 -5.63 22.30
CA ASP A 248 -12.78 -6.43 22.25
C ASP A 248 -13.05 -7.94 22.49
N GLY A 249 -14.30 -8.35 22.63
CA GLY A 249 -14.74 -9.75 22.72
C GLY A 249 -15.54 -10.26 21.53
N GLY A 250 -15.67 -9.46 20.47
CA GLY A 250 -16.48 -9.82 19.30
C GLY A 250 -17.81 -9.08 19.25
N ILE A 251 -18.88 -9.80 18.89
CA ILE A 251 -20.25 -9.29 18.81
C ILE A 251 -21.13 -10.02 19.82
N ASP A 252 -21.87 -9.27 20.61
CA ASP A 252 -22.83 -9.75 21.57
C ASP A 252 -24.24 -9.32 21.18
N ARG A 253 -25.21 -10.23 21.29
CA ARG A 253 -26.63 -9.96 21.15
C ARG A 253 -27.31 -10.08 22.53
N LEU A 254 -27.89 -8.98 23.00
CA LEU A 254 -28.62 -8.96 24.25
C LEU A 254 -30.03 -9.55 24.10
N ASP A 255 -30.36 -10.54 24.90
CA ASP A 255 -31.74 -10.90 25.23
C ASP A 255 -32.25 -9.99 26.35
N ARG A 256 -33.10 -9.04 25.99
CA ARG A 256 -33.63 -8.05 26.95
C ARG A 256 -34.54 -8.64 28.01
N ALA A 257 -35.14 -9.82 27.74
CA ALA A 257 -36.01 -10.45 28.71
C ALA A 257 -35.25 -11.15 29.85
N THR A 258 -34.13 -11.75 29.53
CA THR A 258 -33.29 -12.50 30.48
C THR A 258 -32.08 -11.72 30.95
N GLY A 259 -31.67 -10.66 30.27
CA GLY A 259 -30.43 -9.93 30.52
C GLY A 259 -29.18 -10.70 30.09
N ARG A 260 -29.32 -11.82 29.36
CA ARG A 260 -28.19 -12.65 28.90
C ARG A 260 -27.75 -12.31 27.47
N PHE A 261 -26.50 -12.64 27.17
CA PHE A 261 -25.89 -12.39 25.88
C PHE A 261 -25.65 -13.70 25.11
N ALA A 262 -25.87 -13.62 23.79
CA ALA A 262 -25.39 -14.61 22.85
C ALA A 262 -24.19 -14.02 22.10
N HIS A 263 -23.10 -14.79 21.98
CA HIS A 263 -21.81 -14.35 21.45
C HIS A 263 -21.61 -14.81 20.00
N PHE A 264 -21.00 -13.93 19.19
CA PHE A 264 -20.67 -14.19 17.80
C PHE A 264 -19.27 -13.61 17.51
N LEU A 265 -18.53 -14.30 16.71
CA LEU A 265 -17.13 -14.01 16.33
C LEU A 265 -16.10 -14.42 17.43
N ASP A 266 -14.86 -14.56 16.97
CA ASP A 266 -13.71 -15.00 17.78
C ASP A 266 -13.89 -16.39 18.43
N ASP A 267 -14.50 -17.34 17.69
CA ASP A 267 -14.52 -18.73 18.06
C ASP A 267 -13.23 -19.43 17.55
N PRO A 268 -12.34 -19.87 18.45
CA PRO A 268 -11.08 -20.52 18.06
C PRO A 268 -11.26 -21.82 17.26
N SER A 269 -12.43 -22.46 17.37
CA SER A 269 -12.77 -23.66 16.60
C SER A 269 -13.17 -23.38 15.15
N ARG A 270 -13.38 -22.09 14.82
CA ARG A 270 -13.85 -21.63 13.49
C ARG A 270 -12.85 -20.66 12.88
N PRO A 271 -11.95 -21.15 11.99
CA PRO A 271 -10.87 -20.32 11.41
C PRO A 271 -11.34 -19.03 10.72
N GLU A 272 -12.57 -19.02 10.18
CA GLU A 272 -13.16 -17.85 9.54
C GLU A 272 -13.49 -16.73 10.54
N THR A 273 -13.67 -17.05 11.82
CA THR A 273 -13.93 -16.07 12.89
C THR A 273 -12.67 -15.67 13.64
N ALA A 274 -11.60 -16.44 13.53
CA ALA A 274 -10.38 -16.26 14.30
C ALA A 274 -9.76 -14.86 14.15
N GLY A 275 -9.50 -14.20 15.25
CA GLY A 275 -8.86 -12.89 15.34
C GLY A 275 -9.75 -11.71 14.91
N ILE A 276 -11.08 -11.87 14.92
CA ILE A 276 -12.06 -10.79 14.72
C ILE A 276 -12.64 -10.37 16.09
N SER A 277 -11.79 -10.30 17.09
CA SER A 277 -12.21 -9.97 18.46
C SER A 277 -12.56 -8.51 18.66
N ARG A 278 -12.15 -7.60 17.75
CA ARG A 278 -12.38 -6.17 17.90
C ARG A 278 -13.36 -5.64 16.86
N VAL A 279 -14.46 -5.01 17.33
CA VAL A 279 -15.52 -4.45 16.49
C VAL A 279 -15.61 -2.95 16.72
N TYR A 280 -15.55 -2.17 15.64
CA TYR A 280 -15.61 -0.70 15.66
C TYR A 280 -16.97 -0.13 15.31
N GLY A 281 -17.72 -0.81 14.45
CA GLY A 281 -19.05 -0.38 14.02
C GLY A 281 -19.93 -1.59 13.72
N LEU A 282 -21.22 -1.43 13.95
CA LEU A 282 -22.24 -2.47 13.75
C LEU A 282 -23.46 -1.91 13.03
N TRP A 283 -24.04 -2.74 12.16
CA TRP A 283 -25.33 -2.47 11.58
C TRP A 283 -26.08 -3.80 11.28
N GLU A 284 -27.31 -3.91 11.75
CA GLU A 284 -28.21 -5.02 11.41
C GLU A 284 -29.08 -4.62 10.23
N ALA A 285 -29.02 -5.40 9.16
CA ALA A 285 -29.85 -5.22 7.98
C ALA A 285 -31.30 -5.69 8.22
N PRO A 286 -32.29 -5.25 7.43
CA PRO A 286 -33.69 -5.65 7.58
C PRO A 286 -33.94 -7.17 7.46
N ASP A 287 -33.07 -7.91 6.80
CA ASP A 287 -33.08 -9.37 6.67
C ASP A 287 -32.45 -10.10 7.87
N GLY A 288 -31.97 -9.36 8.88
CA GLY A 288 -31.35 -9.87 10.09
C GLY A 288 -29.87 -10.19 9.95
N ILE A 289 -29.24 -9.86 8.83
CA ILE A 289 -27.80 -9.98 8.64
C ILE A 289 -27.10 -8.84 9.39
N VAL A 290 -26.07 -9.17 10.14
CA VAL A 290 -25.26 -8.20 10.87
C VAL A 290 -23.97 -7.93 10.13
N TRP A 291 -23.70 -6.65 9.90
CA TRP A 291 -22.47 -6.18 9.31
C TRP A 291 -21.60 -5.53 10.40
N ALA A 292 -20.33 -5.88 10.42
CA ALA A 292 -19.39 -5.35 11.41
C ALA A 292 -18.11 -4.82 10.77
N GLY A 293 -17.72 -3.61 11.18
CA GLY A 293 -16.42 -3.03 10.86
C GLY A 293 -15.36 -3.48 11.88
N THR A 294 -14.26 -4.04 11.39
CA THR A 294 -13.19 -4.60 12.22
C THR A 294 -11.80 -4.12 11.75
N PRO A 295 -10.73 -4.28 12.54
CA PRO A 295 -9.37 -3.99 12.08
C PRO A 295 -8.86 -4.97 11.01
N ARG A 296 -9.62 -6.03 10.71
CA ARG A 296 -9.24 -7.09 9.75
C ARG A 296 -10.24 -7.24 8.60
N GLY A 297 -10.98 -6.20 8.28
CA GLY A 297 -11.94 -6.15 7.17
C GLY A 297 -13.38 -5.89 7.60
N LEU A 298 -14.25 -5.90 6.61
CA LEU A 298 -15.69 -5.86 6.77
C LEU A 298 -16.23 -7.28 6.93
N VAL A 299 -17.02 -7.50 7.97
CA VAL A 299 -17.60 -8.80 8.31
C VAL A 299 -19.10 -8.78 8.06
N ARG A 300 -19.61 -9.81 7.40
CA ARG A 300 -21.01 -10.16 7.27
C ARG A 300 -21.29 -11.40 8.11
N LEU A 301 -22.18 -11.30 9.08
CA LEU A 301 -22.58 -12.36 9.99
C LEU A 301 -24.08 -12.68 9.77
N ASP A 302 -24.42 -13.94 9.53
CA ASP A 302 -25.80 -14.43 9.66
C ASP A 302 -25.99 -15.02 11.07
N PRO A 303 -26.68 -14.33 11.98
CA PRO A 303 -26.82 -14.79 13.37
C PRO A 303 -27.65 -16.07 13.51
N ARG A 304 -28.44 -16.47 12.49
CA ARG A 304 -29.29 -17.68 12.52
C ARG A 304 -28.46 -18.93 12.28
N THR A 305 -27.46 -18.83 11.41
CA THR A 305 -26.59 -19.96 11.01
C THR A 305 -25.22 -19.88 11.65
N GLY A 306 -24.84 -18.71 12.17
CA GLY A 306 -23.50 -18.38 12.58
C GLY A 306 -22.52 -18.25 11.41
N GLY A 307 -23.00 -18.19 10.16
CA GLY A 307 -22.18 -18.05 8.96
C GLY A 307 -21.50 -16.68 8.91
N VAL A 308 -20.21 -16.68 8.62
CA VAL A 308 -19.38 -15.47 8.53
C VAL A 308 -18.76 -15.36 7.14
N THR A 309 -18.89 -14.19 6.52
CA THR A 309 -18.14 -13.81 5.32
C THR A 309 -17.30 -12.59 5.65
N ARG A 310 -16.03 -12.59 5.25
CA ARG A 310 -15.12 -11.48 5.50
C ARG A 310 -14.62 -10.91 4.19
N PHE A 311 -14.67 -9.58 4.06
CA PHE A 311 -14.13 -8.83 2.93
C PHE A 311 -12.87 -8.10 3.37
N ARG A 312 -11.78 -8.27 2.60
CA ARG A 312 -10.44 -7.76 2.86
C ARG A 312 -9.92 -6.94 1.69
N GLN A 313 -8.67 -6.48 1.77
CA GLN A 313 -7.99 -5.82 0.65
C GLN A 313 -7.92 -6.71 -0.61
N ALA A 314 -7.71 -8.01 -0.45
CA ALA A 314 -7.71 -8.96 -1.56
C ALA A 314 -9.04 -9.02 -2.32
N ASP A 315 -10.15 -8.67 -1.66
CA ASP A 315 -11.49 -8.65 -2.24
C ASP A 315 -11.85 -7.29 -2.85
N GLY A 316 -11.00 -6.24 -2.61
CA GLY A 316 -11.17 -4.90 -3.17
C GLY A 316 -11.37 -3.79 -2.14
N LEU A 317 -11.32 -4.05 -0.84
CA LEU A 317 -11.28 -2.99 0.18
C LEU A 317 -9.95 -2.21 0.07
N PRO A 318 -9.95 -0.87 0.21
CA PRO A 318 -8.72 -0.08 0.15
C PRO A 318 -7.83 -0.26 1.39
N ASN A 319 -8.42 -0.65 2.51
CA ASN A 319 -7.75 -0.88 3.79
C ASN A 319 -8.55 -1.84 4.66
N GLU A 320 -7.86 -2.66 5.47
CA GLU A 320 -8.52 -3.65 6.33
C GLU A 320 -9.15 -3.04 7.59
N SER A 321 -8.70 -1.88 8.06
CA SER A 321 -9.33 -1.21 9.20
C SER A 321 -10.63 -0.54 8.78
N VAL A 322 -11.75 -1.20 9.07
CA VAL A 322 -13.11 -0.70 8.80
C VAL A 322 -13.69 -0.16 10.09
N TYR A 323 -14.00 1.14 10.13
CA TYR A 323 -14.45 1.83 11.35
C TYR A 323 -15.96 1.97 11.47
N SER A 324 -16.66 2.05 10.36
CA SER A 324 -18.10 2.26 10.32
C SER A 324 -18.79 1.33 9.35
N VAL A 325 -20.07 1.06 9.60
CA VAL A 325 -20.96 0.44 8.63
C VAL A 325 -22.29 1.17 8.68
N LEU A 326 -22.67 1.84 7.58
CA LEU A 326 -23.94 2.53 7.45
C LEU A 326 -24.69 2.07 6.19
N PRO A 327 -26.03 1.96 6.21
CA PRO A 327 -26.81 1.60 5.04
C PRO A 327 -26.84 2.76 4.04
N GLY A 328 -26.54 2.45 2.76
CA GLY A 328 -26.55 3.41 1.66
C GLY A 328 -27.82 3.43 0.80
N GLY A 329 -28.80 2.55 1.11
CA GLY A 329 -29.95 2.31 0.24
C GLY A 329 -29.63 1.33 -0.90
N ALA A 330 -30.66 0.81 -1.54
CA ALA A 330 -30.59 -0.17 -2.64
C ALA A 330 -29.62 -1.36 -2.35
N GLY A 331 -29.56 -1.81 -1.09
CA GLY A 331 -28.70 -2.92 -0.66
C GLY A 331 -27.21 -2.58 -0.53
N SER A 332 -26.82 -1.32 -0.76
CA SER A 332 -25.43 -0.88 -0.58
C SER A 332 -25.13 -0.47 0.85
N LEU A 333 -23.85 -0.57 1.22
CA LEU A 333 -23.30 -0.11 2.49
C LEU A 333 -22.25 0.97 2.23
N TRP A 334 -22.07 1.84 3.23
CA TRP A 334 -20.98 2.79 3.28
C TRP A 334 -20.10 2.51 4.49
N VAL A 335 -18.83 2.32 4.25
CA VAL A 335 -17.85 2.03 5.29
C VAL A 335 -16.72 3.03 5.24
N SER A 336 -16.24 3.45 6.41
CA SER A 336 -15.05 4.30 6.52
C SER A 336 -13.83 3.49 6.91
N THR A 337 -12.68 3.89 6.36
CA THR A 337 -11.40 3.19 6.55
C THR A 337 -10.26 4.19 6.78
N ASN A 338 -9.03 3.70 6.94
CA ASN A 338 -7.82 4.56 6.90
C ASN A 338 -7.42 4.98 5.48
N ARG A 339 -8.15 4.54 4.45
CA ARG A 339 -7.88 4.88 3.03
C ARG A 339 -9.17 5.26 2.31
N GLY A 340 -9.95 6.13 2.92
CA GLY A 340 -11.16 6.71 2.35
C GLY A 340 -12.47 6.07 2.78
N LEU A 341 -13.55 6.56 2.18
CA LEU A 341 -14.89 5.99 2.26
C LEU A 341 -15.10 4.98 1.13
N VAL A 342 -15.85 3.93 1.41
CA VAL A 342 -16.15 2.87 0.43
C VAL A 342 -17.64 2.64 0.35
N ARG A 343 -18.19 2.71 -0.85
CA ARG A 343 -19.51 2.14 -1.16
C ARG A 343 -19.32 0.67 -1.48
N VAL A 344 -19.89 -0.18 -0.65
CA VAL A 344 -19.86 -1.64 -0.79
C VAL A 344 -21.22 -2.10 -1.31
N THR A 345 -21.21 -2.83 -2.40
CA THR A 345 -22.44 -3.45 -2.95
C THR A 345 -22.27 -4.97 -2.90
N PRO A 346 -22.87 -5.64 -1.91
CA PRO A 346 -22.81 -7.09 -1.79
C PRO A 346 -23.52 -7.77 -2.96
N SER A 347 -23.02 -8.94 -3.39
CA SER A 347 -23.76 -9.84 -4.28
C SER A 347 -25.01 -10.41 -3.59
N ALA A 348 -25.94 -10.92 -4.38
CA ALA A 348 -27.21 -11.46 -3.85
C ALA A 348 -27.00 -12.64 -2.87
N ASP A 349 -25.94 -13.42 -3.04
CA ASP A 349 -25.56 -14.51 -2.13
C ASP A 349 -24.72 -14.05 -0.93
N GLY A 350 -24.29 -12.78 -0.92
CA GLY A 350 -23.49 -12.17 0.13
C GLY A 350 -22.06 -12.72 0.25
N ARG A 351 -21.58 -13.50 -0.74
CA ARG A 351 -20.24 -14.10 -0.73
C ARG A 351 -19.18 -13.23 -1.39
N SER A 352 -19.60 -12.33 -2.26
CA SER A 352 -18.77 -11.34 -2.92
C SER A 352 -19.36 -9.94 -2.79
N ALA A 353 -18.57 -8.91 -3.12
CA ALA A 353 -19.05 -7.53 -3.15
C ALA A 353 -18.24 -6.73 -4.17
N THR A 354 -18.83 -5.64 -4.67
CA THR A 354 -18.10 -4.61 -5.41
C THR A 354 -17.81 -3.43 -4.50
N PHE A 355 -16.66 -2.81 -4.72
CA PHE A 355 -16.15 -1.74 -3.87
C PHE A 355 -15.85 -0.50 -4.71
N LYS A 356 -16.49 0.62 -4.37
CA LYS A 356 -16.15 1.93 -4.95
C LYS A 356 -15.57 2.82 -3.86
N THR A 357 -14.29 3.18 -4.01
CA THR A 357 -13.53 3.95 -3.02
C THR A 357 -13.50 5.42 -3.38
N PHE A 358 -13.71 6.27 -2.36
CA PHE A 358 -13.61 7.72 -2.43
C PHE A 358 -12.52 8.20 -1.47
N GLY A 359 -11.71 9.15 -1.93
CA GLY A 359 -10.61 9.74 -1.17
C GLY A 359 -10.71 11.27 -1.04
N ALA A 360 -9.68 11.88 -0.47
CA ALA A 360 -9.59 13.33 -0.31
C ALA A 360 -9.70 14.09 -1.65
N VAL A 361 -9.22 13.47 -2.73
CA VAL A 361 -9.33 14.01 -4.10
C VAL A 361 -10.78 14.07 -4.61
N ASP A 362 -11.67 13.26 -4.06
CA ASP A 362 -13.10 13.25 -4.39
C ASP A 362 -13.89 14.27 -3.55
N GLY A 363 -13.24 14.96 -2.58
CA GLY A 363 -13.85 15.98 -1.72
C GLY A 363 -14.04 15.59 -0.26
N LEU A 364 -13.48 14.46 0.19
CA LEU A 364 -13.51 14.08 1.61
C LEU A 364 -12.61 14.98 2.44
N GLN A 365 -12.84 15.00 3.76
CA GLN A 365 -12.01 15.76 4.71
C GLN A 365 -10.55 15.30 4.71
N SER A 366 -10.31 14.02 4.53
CA SER A 366 -9.05 13.29 4.47
C SER A 366 -9.36 11.86 4.01
N ASP A 367 -8.35 11.06 3.74
CA ASP A 367 -8.49 9.61 3.53
C ASP A 367 -8.66 8.86 4.85
N GLU A 368 -8.28 9.45 5.98
CA GLU A 368 -8.31 8.79 7.28
C GLU A 368 -9.54 9.19 8.10
N PHE A 369 -10.27 8.18 8.58
CA PHE A 369 -11.47 8.30 9.39
C PHE A 369 -11.27 7.72 10.79
N ASN A 370 -12.16 8.10 11.73
CA ASN A 370 -12.07 7.71 13.12
C ASN A 370 -13.14 6.65 13.49
N GLY A 371 -12.74 5.68 14.34
CA GLY A 371 -13.67 4.71 14.92
C GLY A 371 -14.70 5.39 15.82
N GLY A 372 -15.98 4.99 15.71
CA GLY A 372 -17.09 5.56 16.48
C GLY A 372 -17.62 6.91 15.93
N SER A 373 -16.97 7.49 14.93
CA SER A 373 -17.31 8.80 14.38
C SER A 373 -18.12 8.67 13.08
N PHE A 374 -19.33 8.17 13.21
CA PHE A 374 -20.24 8.01 12.07
C PHE A 374 -21.69 8.08 12.53
N HIS A 375 -22.56 8.61 11.66
CA HIS A 375 -23.97 8.75 11.95
C HIS A 375 -24.80 8.77 10.67
N ARG A 376 -25.95 8.13 10.66
CA ARG A 376 -26.98 8.33 9.64
C ARG A 376 -28.00 9.32 10.15
N GLY A 377 -27.93 10.53 9.64
CA GLY A 377 -28.83 11.60 10.05
C GLY A 377 -30.27 11.42 9.59
N PRO A 378 -31.21 12.12 10.23
CA PRO A 378 -32.63 12.15 9.84
C PRO A 378 -32.82 12.73 8.42
N SER A 379 -31.88 13.57 7.95
CA SER A 379 -31.88 14.07 6.57
C SER A 379 -31.58 12.99 5.51
N GLY A 380 -31.18 11.78 5.92
CA GLY A 380 -30.68 10.71 5.07
C GLY A 380 -29.20 10.88 4.70
N THR A 381 -28.53 11.93 5.23
CA THR A 381 -27.10 12.12 5.05
C THR A 381 -26.32 11.15 5.94
N LEU A 382 -25.31 10.51 5.38
CA LEU A 382 -24.35 9.69 6.12
C LEU A 382 -23.15 10.58 6.48
N TRP A 383 -22.88 10.71 7.76
CA TRP A 383 -21.82 11.55 8.30
C TRP A 383 -20.67 10.69 8.80
N PHE A 384 -19.44 11.11 8.50
CA PHE A 384 -18.22 10.42 8.90
C PHE A 384 -17.17 11.42 9.37
N GLY A 385 -16.73 11.29 10.61
CA GLY A 385 -15.67 12.11 11.18
C GLY A 385 -14.28 11.48 10.98
N GLY A 386 -13.30 12.36 10.79
CA GLY A 386 -11.92 11.96 10.55
C GLY A 386 -10.91 12.90 11.18
N ILE A 387 -9.67 12.82 10.73
CA ILE A 387 -8.54 13.55 11.33
C ILE A 387 -8.48 15.04 10.95
N LEU A 388 -9.18 15.48 9.90
CA LEU A 388 -9.19 16.87 9.43
C LEU A 388 -10.59 17.48 9.38
N GLY A 389 -11.61 16.85 9.99
CA GLY A 389 -12.97 17.33 9.99
C GLY A 389 -14.03 16.24 9.84
N VAL A 390 -15.18 16.62 9.31
CA VAL A 390 -16.33 15.73 9.07
C VAL A 390 -16.77 15.81 7.61
N THR A 391 -17.15 14.66 7.04
CA THR A 391 -17.69 14.56 5.69
C THR A 391 -19.09 13.95 5.74
N GLY A 392 -20.03 14.60 5.07
CA GLY A 392 -21.39 14.11 4.84
C GLY A 392 -21.59 13.69 3.38
N VAL A 393 -22.34 12.62 3.16
CA VAL A 393 -22.75 12.19 1.84
C VAL A 393 -24.20 11.72 1.84
N ARG A 394 -24.98 12.11 0.85
CA ARG A 394 -26.27 11.47 0.57
C ARG A 394 -26.04 10.40 -0.48
N PRO A 395 -26.27 9.13 -0.17
CA PRO A 395 -26.02 8.05 -1.13
C PRO A 395 -26.69 8.22 -2.50
N ALA A 396 -27.88 8.85 -2.52
CA ALA A 396 -28.62 9.13 -3.74
C ALA A 396 -27.96 10.19 -4.66
N ASP A 397 -27.11 11.04 -4.10
CA ASP A 397 -26.41 12.09 -4.84
C ASP A 397 -25.12 11.56 -5.52
N VAL A 398 -24.66 10.36 -5.12
CA VAL A 398 -23.46 9.74 -5.66
C VAL A 398 -23.81 8.97 -6.90
N LYS A 399 -23.62 9.59 -8.04
CA LYS A 399 -23.85 9.00 -9.36
C LYS A 399 -22.55 8.44 -9.90
N ASP A 400 -22.66 7.36 -10.66
CA ASP A 400 -21.54 6.85 -11.43
C ASP A 400 -21.36 7.70 -12.69
N ASP A 401 -20.12 7.99 -13.05
CA ASP A 401 -19.81 8.75 -14.26
C ASP A 401 -20.00 7.87 -15.50
N PRO A 402 -21.00 8.15 -16.36
CA PRO A 402 -21.26 7.34 -17.53
C PRO A 402 -20.24 7.56 -18.67
N PHE A 403 -19.28 8.47 -18.50
CA PHE A 403 -18.33 8.84 -19.53
C PHE A 403 -17.35 7.71 -19.84
N ALA A 404 -17.46 7.09 -21.01
CA ALA A 404 -16.47 6.15 -21.53
C ALA A 404 -15.26 6.93 -22.08
N PRO A 405 -14.08 6.81 -21.46
CA PRO A 405 -12.94 7.68 -21.80
C PRO A 405 -12.36 7.36 -23.18
N PRO A 406 -12.15 8.35 -24.06
CA PRO A 406 -11.30 8.14 -25.22
C PRO A 406 -9.89 7.73 -24.82
N VAL A 407 -9.29 6.80 -25.58
CA VAL A 407 -7.94 6.32 -25.33
C VAL A 407 -7.00 6.93 -26.36
N ALA A 408 -5.92 7.53 -25.86
CA ALA A 408 -4.88 8.11 -26.71
C ALA A 408 -3.57 7.33 -26.54
N LEU A 409 -2.92 7.01 -27.65
CA LEU A 409 -1.54 6.52 -27.67
C LEU A 409 -0.61 7.73 -27.54
N LEU A 410 0.22 7.74 -26.50
CA LEU A 410 1.05 8.90 -26.13
C LEU A 410 2.45 8.82 -26.71
N SER A 411 3.06 7.64 -26.69
CA SER A 411 4.40 7.43 -27.20
C SER A 411 4.64 5.97 -27.55
N PHE A 412 5.47 5.80 -28.57
CA PHE A 412 6.06 4.51 -28.91
C PHE A 412 7.59 4.59 -28.73
N SER A 413 8.16 3.66 -28.00
CA SER A 413 9.59 3.60 -27.77
C SER A 413 10.14 2.28 -28.30
N ARG A 414 11.27 2.36 -29.04
CA ARG A 414 11.98 1.23 -29.60
C ARG A 414 13.37 1.17 -28.99
N LEU A 415 13.74 0.05 -28.38
CA LEU A 415 15.01 -0.12 -27.66
C LEU A 415 15.30 1.04 -26.68
N GLY A 416 14.28 1.47 -25.93
CA GLY A 416 14.37 2.57 -24.99
C GLY A 416 14.37 3.99 -25.59
N LYS A 417 14.41 4.14 -26.93
CA LYS A 417 14.36 5.45 -27.61
C LYS A 417 12.94 5.73 -28.10
N LYS A 418 12.39 6.89 -27.73
CA LYS A 418 11.08 7.33 -28.20
C LYS A 418 11.15 7.64 -29.71
N LEU A 419 10.18 7.15 -30.46
CA LEU A 419 9.97 7.53 -31.85
C LEU A 419 9.21 8.86 -31.91
N PRO A 420 9.57 9.75 -32.90
CA PRO A 420 8.77 10.94 -33.15
C PRO A 420 7.31 10.58 -33.48
N PRO A 421 6.31 11.32 -32.98
CA PRO A 421 4.92 11.08 -33.33
C PRO A 421 4.62 11.06 -34.84
N SER A 422 5.36 11.85 -35.61
CA SER A 422 5.28 11.89 -37.10
C SER A 422 5.51 10.54 -37.74
N ASP A 423 6.27 9.64 -37.09
CA ASP A 423 6.72 8.39 -37.70
C ASP A 423 5.67 7.25 -37.58
N TRP A 424 4.68 7.42 -36.70
CA TRP A 424 3.74 6.34 -36.42
C TRP A 424 2.26 6.78 -36.26
N LEU A 425 2.00 8.01 -35.79
CA LEU A 425 0.62 8.50 -35.60
C LEU A 425 -0.15 8.63 -36.92
N PRO A 426 0.40 9.26 -38.00
CA PRO A 426 -0.36 9.46 -39.23
C PRO A 426 -0.67 8.15 -39.96
N SER A 427 0.25 7.16 -39.85
CA SER A 427 0.09 5.88 -40.55
C SER A 427 -0.69 4.84 -39.69
N GLY A 428 -0.85 5.08 -38.39
CA GLY A 428 -1.39 4.09 -37.46
C GLY A 428 -0.57 2.79 -37.40
N SER A 429 0.71 2.84 -37.80
CA SER A 429 1.55 1.66 -37.91
C SER A 429 3.02 1.95 -37.60
N VAL A 430 3.71 0.95 -37.04
CA VAL A 430 5.14 0.97 -36.77
C VAL A 430 5.79 -0.24 -37.40
N VAL A 431 6.90 -0.01 -38.09
CA VAL A 431 7.70 -1.08 -38.66
C VAL A 431 9.01 -1.20 -37.90
N LEU A 432 9.24 -2.37 -37.30
CA LEU A 432 10.41 -2.72 -36.48
C LEU A 432 11.35 -3.63 -37.27
N GLY A 433 12.65 -3.44 -37.08
CA GLY A 433 13.67 -4.30 -37.63
C GLY A 433 13.77 -5.67 -36.92
N PRO A 434 14.57 -6.60 -37.45
CA PRO A 434 14.66 -7.97 -36.97
C PRO A 434 15.16 -8.14 -35.53
N ARG A 435 15.81 -7.11 -34.98
CA ARG A 435 16.34 -7.09 -33.57
C ARG A 435 15.64 -6.06 -32.70
N GLU A 436 14.53 -5.50 -33.15
CA GLU A 436 13.83 -4.41 -32.50
C GLU A 436 12.50 -4.87 -31.85
N GLY A 437 12.38 -6.18 -31.54
CA GLY A 437 11.22 -6.75 -30.86
C GLY A 437 11.06 -6.32 -29.40
N PHE A 438 11.96 -5.46 -28.91
CA PHE A 438 11.83 -4.79 -27.62
C PHE A 438 11.25 -3.38 -27.84
N PHE A 439 10.00 -3.19 -27.40
CA PHE A 439 9.32 -1.91 -27.53
C PHE A 439 8.36 -1.64 -26.37
N THR A 440 8.04 -0.37 -26.21
CA THR A 440 7.09 0.11 -25.22
C THR A 440 6.03 0.99 -25.88
N VAL A 441 4.77 0.75 -25.53
CA VAL A 441 3.66 1.62 -25.91
C VAL A 441 3.14 2.30 -24.67
N SER A 442 3.09 3.64 -24.65
CA SER A 442 2.47 4.42 -23.59
C SER A 442 1.14 4.98 -24.07
N PHE A 443 0.14 4.96 -23.21
CA PHE A 443 -1.22 5.36 -23.52
C PHE A 443 -1.87 6.06 -22.33
N ALA A 444 -2.97 6.77 -22.57
CA ALA A 444 -3.78 7.35 -21.51
C ALA A 444 -5.26 7.37 -21.90
N ALA A 445 -6.10 7.19 -20.90
CA ALA A 445 -7.52 7.53 -20.98
C ALA A 445 -7.68 9.05 -20.81
N LEU A 446 -8.44 9.66 -21.70
CA LEU A 446 -8.76 11.10 -21.63
C LEU A 446 -9.98 11.35 -20.74
N ALA A 447 -9.99 10.74 -19.56
CA ALA A 447 -10.88 11.03 -18.45
C ALA A 447 -10.04 11.62 -17.32
N PHE A 448 -10.23 12.91 -17.09
CA PHE A 448 -9.42 13.65 -16.10
C PHE A 448 -10.07 13.68 -14.71
N ARG A 449 -11.38 13.39 -14.64
CA ARG A 449 -12.06 13.14 -13.35
C ARG A 449 -11.53 11.84 -12.75
N GLY A 450 -10.84 11.93 -11.61
CA GLY A 450 -10.25 10.76 -10.97
C GLY A 450 -9.23 10.00 -11.83
N ALA A 451 -8.43 10.70 -12.65
CA ALA A 451 -7.52 10.14 -13.65
C ALA A 451 -6.55 9.06 -13.08
N ALA A 452 -6.18 9.15 -11.80
CA ALA A 452 -5.35 8.16 -11.13
C ALA A 452 -6.06 6.80 -10.90
N LYS A 453 -7.39 6.78 -10.98
CA LYS A 453 -8.22 5.57 -10.81
C LYS A 453 -8.62 4.94 -12.15
N ASN A 454 -8.27 5.55 -13.29
CA ASN A 454 -8.57 4.98 -14.61
C ASN A 454 -7.90 3.62 -14.75
N ARG A 455 -8.63 2.66 -15.30
CA ARG A 455 -8.13 1.30 -15.52
C ARG A 455 -7.89 1.05 -16.98
N TYR A 456 -6.98 0.14 -17.28
CA TYR A 456 -6.55 -0.18 -18.62
C TYR A 456 -6.48 -1.68 -18.81
N ALA A 457 -6.78 -2.11 -20.02
CA ALA A 457 -6.46 -3.45 -20.49
C ALA A 457 -5.87 -3.33 -21.91
N TRP A 458 -4.86 -4.10 -22.19
CA TRP A 458 -4.26 -4.17 -23.52
C TRP A 458 -4.10 -5.61 -23.99
N LYS A 459 -3.86 -5.72 -25.29
CA LYS A 459 -3.57 -7.01 -25.92
C LYS A 459 -2.78 -6.75 -27.20
N LEU A 460 -1.82 -7.61 -27.48
CA LEU A 460 -1.11 -7.64 -28.74
C LEU A 460 -1.68 -8.80 -29.58
N GLU A 461 -2.67 -8.50 -30.43
CA GLU A 461 -3.30 -9.48 -31.31
C GLU A 461 -2.26 -10.10 -32.23
N GLY A 462 -2.25 -11.41 -32.33
CA GLY A 462 -1.26 -12.22 -33.03
C GLY A 462 -0.14 -12.76 -32.11
N LEU A 463 -0.07 -12.30 -30.85
CA LEU A 463 0.83 -12.83 -29.82
C LEU A 463 0.06 -13.27 -28.55
N GLU A 464 -0.96 -12.54 -28.16
CA GLU A 464 -1.76 -12.74 -26.95
C GLU A 464 -3.20 -13.09 -27.33
N ASP A 465 -3.78 -14.11 -26.71
CA ASP A 465 -5.18 -14.53 -26.95
C ASP A 465 -6.14 -13.70 -26.11
N ASP A 466 -5.78 -13.38 -24.85
CA ASP A 466 -6.62 -12.67 -23.89
C ASP A 466 -6.15 -11.24 -23.63
N TRP A 467 -7.04 -10.43 -23.04
CA TRP A 467 -6.72 -9.10 -22.57
C TRP A 467 -5.87 -9.17 -21.30
N VAL A 468 -4.76 -8.45 -21.27
CA VAL A 468 -3.95 -8.24 -20.07
C VAL A 468 -4.58 -7.12 -19.25
N ASP A 469 -5.13 -7.45 -18.05
CA ASP A 469 -5.57 -6.42 -17.10
C ASP A 469 -4.36 -5.69 -16.52
N ALA A 470 -4.25 -4.44 -16.85
CA ALA A 470 -3.14 -3.58 -16.46
C ALA A 470 -3.38 -2.81 -15.16
N GLY A 471 -4.60 -2.86 -14.61
CA GLY A 471 -5.00 -1.98 -13.52
C GLY A 471 -4.84 -0.52 -13.95
N THR A 472 -4.06 0.28 -13.22
CA THR A 472 -3.83 1.71 -13.52
C THR A 472 -2.57 1.99 -14.35
N ARG A 473 -1.85 0.96 -14.79
CA ARG A 473 -0.63 1.12 -15.59
C ARG A 473 -0.95 1.68 -16.98
N ARG A 474 -0.22 2.71 -17.38
CA ARG A 474 -0.38 3.43 -18.67
C ARG A 474 0.73 3.08 -19.70
N ARG A 475 1.33 1.91 -19.52
CA ARG A 475 2.47 1.49 -20.32
C ARG A 475 2.46 -0.03 -20.49
N ALA A 476 2.59 -0.47 -21.74
CA ALA A 476 2.78 -1.87 -22.12
C ALA A 476 4.22 -2.06 -22.60
N ASP A 477 4.94 -2.98 -21.99
CA ASP A 477 6.32 -3.31 -22.31
C ASP A 477 6.39 -4.71 -22.91
N TYR A 478 6.99 -4.82 -24.08
CA TYR A 478 7.25 -6.08 -24.77
C TYR A 478 8.76 -6.25 -24.95
N THR A 479 9.30 -7.37 -24.44
CA THR A 479 10.76 -7.60 -24.38
C THR A 479 11.29 -8.43 -25.54
N SER A 480 10.44 -9.26 -26.16
CA SER A 480 10.86 -10.13 -27.27
C SER A 480 9.65 -10.55 -28.10
N VAL A 481 9.30 -9.72 -29.07
CA VAL A 481 8.22 -10.03 -30.02
C VAL A 481 8.81 -10.66 -31.27
N PRO A 482 8.37 -11.87 -31.66
CA PRO A 482 8.84 -12.54 -32.87
C PRO A 482 8.56 -11.75 -34.16
N PRO A 483 9.24 -12.03 -35.26
CA PRO A 483 8.86 -11.50 -36.54
C PRO A 483 7.43 -11.87 -36.92
N GLY A 484 6.64 -10.87 -37.33
CA GLY A 484 5.21 -11.05 -37.61
C GLY A 484 4.49 -9.72 -37.74
N GLU A 485 3.21 -9.81 -38.00
CA GLU A 485 2.29 -8.68 -38.01
C GLU A 485 1.36 -8.76 -36.83
N TYR A 486 1.26 -7.67 -36.06
CA TYR A 486 0.53 -7.58 -34.83
C TYR A 486 -0.35 -6.34 -34.79
N VAL A 487 -1.42 -6.39 -34.01
CA VAL A 487 -2.20 -5.19 -33.71
C VAL A 487 -2.21 -5.03 -32.19
N PHE A 488 -1.51 -4.00 -31.71
CA PHE A 488 -1.65 -3.58 -30.33
C PHE A 488 -2.99 -2.90 -30.15
N ARG A 489 -3.79 -3.40 -29.21
CA ARG A 489 -5.05 -2.79 -28.80
C ARG A 489 -5.00 -2.43 -27.33
N VAL A 490 -5.56 -1.30 -26.97
CA VAL A 490 -5.72 -0.86 -25.59
C VAL A 490 -7.10 -0.25 -25.40
N LYS A 491 -7.76 -0.67 -24.36
CA LYS A 491 -9.01 -0.09 -23.89
C LYS A 491 -8.85 0.45 -22.46
N ALA A 492 -9.70 1.38 -22.10
CA ALA A 492 -9.64 1.98 -20.78
C ALA A 492 -11.04 2.16 -20.19
N ALA A 493 -11.09 2.13 -18.88
CA ALA A 493 -12.28 2.51 -18.11
C ALA A 493 -12.00 3.76 -17.29
N ASN A 494 -13.05 4.54 -17.04
CA ASN A 494 -13.02 5.63 -16.09
C ASN A 494 -12.94 5.09 -14.65
N GLN A 495 -12.91 5.99 -13.67
CA GLN A 495 -12.89 5.65 -12.24
C GLN A 495 -14.09 4.79 -11.76
N ASP A 496 -15.19 4.79 -12.51
CA ASP A 496 -16.42 4.08 -12.18
C ASP A 496 -16.59 2.76 -12.94
N GLY A 497 -15.53 2.37 -13.70
CA GLY A 497 -15.51 1.10 -14.41
C GLY A 497 -16.26 1.11 -15.75
N VAL A 498 -16.60 2.28 -16.29
CA VAL A 498 -17.23 2.40 -17.62
C VAL A 498 -16.12 2.28 -18.68
N TRP A 499 -16.12 1.15 -19.38
CA TRP A 499 -15.13 0.83 -20.40
C TRP A 499 -15.44 1.47 -21.74
N ASN A 500 -14.42 2.02 -22.37
CA ASN A 500 -14.41 2.30 -23.80
C ASN A 500 -13.88 1.04 -24.52
N GLU A 501 -14.79 0.22 -25.02
CA GLU A 501 -14.45 -1.05 -25.68
C GLU A 501 -13.82 -0.85 -27.07
N GLU A 502 -14.05 0.29 -27.73
CA GLU A 502 -13.41 0.64 -29.00
C GLU A 502 -11.91 0.86 -28.80
N GLY A 503 -11.56 1.64 -27.77
CA GLY A 503 -10.17 1.90 -27.37
C GLY A 503 -9.32 2.58 -28.40
N ALA A 504 -8.04 2.20 -28.46
CA ALA A 504 -7.09 2.64 -29.49
C ALA A 504 -6.28 1.43 -29.99
N SER A 505 -5.86 1.50 -31.26
CA SER A 505 -5.09 0.44 -31.89
C SER A 505 -3.86 0.97 -32.63
N LEU A 506 -2.83 0.13 -32.74
CA LEU A 506 -1.59 0.41 -33.46
C LEU A 506 -1.10 -0.85 -34.16
N ARG A 507 -0.94 -0.82 -35.46
CA ARG A 507 -0.35 -1.94 -36.23
C ARG A 507 1.16 -1.96 -36.01
N ILE A 508 1.71 -3.12 -35.63
CA ILE A 508 3.12 -3.32 -35.40
C ILE A 508 3.62 -4.44 -36.30
N VAL A 509 4.59 -4.13 -37.16
CA VAL A 509 5.19 -5.12 -38.06
C VAL A 509 6.64 -5.33 -37.65
N VAL A 510 6.97 -6.52 -37.19
CA VAL A 510 8.36 -6.92 -36.88
C VAL A 510 8.91 -7.69 -38.08
N LYS A 511 9.87 -7.10 -38.77
CA LYS A 511 10.48 -7.72 -39.96
C LYS A 511 11.34 -8.94 -39.56
N PRO A 512 11.25 -10.03 -40.33
CA PRO A 512 12.16 -11.15 -40.12
C PRO A 512 13.59 -10.78 -40.53
N PRO A 513 14.63 -11.41 -39.95
CA PRO A 513 15.99 -11.29 -40.43
C PRO A 513 16.09 -11.65 -41.92
N TRP A 514 16.95 -10.93 -42.66
CA TRP A 514 17.07 -11.12 -44.09
C TRP A 514 17.28 -12.57 -44.53
N TRP A 515 17.95 -13.38 -43.72
CA TRP A 515 18.18 -14.80 -43.98
C TRP A 515 16.96 -15.71 -43.79
N LYS A 516 15.89 -15.22 -43.15
CA LYS A 516 14.59 -15.89 -43.01
C LYS A 516 13.52 -15.37 -43.96
N THR A 517 13.89 -14.46 -44.88
CA THR A 517 12.94 -14.00 -45.90
C THR A 517 12.70 -15.10 -46.93
N PRO A 518 11.51 -15.18 -47.57
CA PRO A 518 11.21 -16.17 -48.56
C PRO A 518 12.27 -16.21 -49.72
N THR A 519 12.76 -15.01 -50.10
CA THR A 519 13.81 -14.87 -51.11
C THR A 519 15.15 -15.44 -50.65
N ALA A 520 15.55 -15.23 -49.39
CA ALA A 520 16.77 -15.80 -48.83
C ALA A 520 16.65 -17.31 -48.66
N ILE A 521 15.48 -17.80 -48.18
CA ILE A 521 15.21 -19.25 -48.08
C ILE A 521 15.30 -19.89 -49.50
N GLY A 522 14.72 -19.26 -50.53
CA GLY A 522 14.85 -19.71 -51.91
C GLY A 522 16.30 -19.71 -52.37
N ALA A 523 17.09 -18.69 -52.04
CA ALA A 523 18.52 -18.65 -52.35
C ALA A 523 19.31 -19.72 -51.62
N TRP A 524 19.04 -19.97 -50.35
CA TRP A 524 19.64 -21.07 -49.57
C TRP A 524 19.28 -22.43 -50.14
N ALA A 525 18.00 -22.65 -50.52
CA ALA A 525 17.54 -23.87 -51.15
C ALA A 525 18.26 -24.11 -52.51
N LEU A 526 18.43 -23.03 -53.32
CA LEU A 526 19.19 -23.10 -54.56
C LEU A 526 20.68 -23.39 -54.34
N LEU A 527 21.29 -22.75 -53.32
CA LEU A 527 22.69 -23.02 -52.93
C LEU A 527 22.89 -24.47 -52.45
N LEU A 528 21.94 -24.98 -51.62
CA LEU A 528 21.97 -26.37 -51.17
C LEU A 528 21.76 -27.35 -52.36
N ALA A 529 20.84 -27.05 -53.28
CA ALA A 529 20.63 -27.82 -54.50
C ALA A 529 21.86 -27.82 -55.41
N ALA A 530 22.48 -26.64 -55.58
CA ALA A 530 23.72 -26.53 -56.35
C ALA A 530 24.89 -27.28 -55.68
N GLY A 531 25.03 -27.12 -54.34
CA GLY A 531 25.98 -27.88 -53.51
C GLY A 531 25.76 -29.41 -53.62
N GLY A 532 24.49 -29.84 -53.50
CA GLY A 532 24.10 -31.23 -53.67
C GLY A 532 24.42 -31.77 -55.08
N ALA A 533 24.20 -30.96 -56.14
CA ALA A 533 24.57 -31.34 -57.52
C ALA A 533 26.09 -31.44 -57.70
N VAL A 534 26.86 -30.53 -57.09
CA VAL A 534 28.32 -30.57 -57.07
C VAL A 534 28.83 -31.81 -56.33
N VAL A 535 28.28 -32.07 -55.09
CA VAL A 535 28.62 -33.26 -54.32
C VAL A 535 28.27 -34.56 -55.07
N SER A 536 27.06 -34.62 -55.67
CA SER A 536 26.62 -35.74 -56.47
C SER A 536 27.52 -35.99 -57.66
N ARG A 537 27.99 -34.91 -58.37
CA ARG A 537 28.98 -35.01 -59.46
C ARG A 537 30.35 -35.48 -58.96
N LEU A 538 30.77 -35.03 -57.80
CA LEU A 538 32.02 -35.46 -57.17
C LEU A 538 31.91 -36.90 -56.63
N GLU A 539 30.78 -37.32 -56.09
CA GLU A 539 30.52 -38.69 -55.66
C GLU A 539 30.45 -39.66 -56.84
N LYS A 540 29.74 -39.29 -57.94
CA LYS A 540 29.71 -40.08 -59.12
C LYS A 540 31.13 -40.33 -59.75
N ARG A 541 32.03 -39.35 -59.59
CA ARG A 541 33.44 -39.54 -59.94
C ARG A 541 34.25 -40.39 -58.94
N ARG A 542 33.87 -40.40 -57.65
CA ARG A 542 34.55 -41.21 -56.61
C ARG A 542 34.01 -42.65 -56.50
N VAL A 543 32.75 -42.89 -56.81
CA VAL A 543 32.10 -44.20 -56.69
C VAL A 543 32.60 -45.16 -57.73
N LEU A 544 32.96 -44.70 -58.92
CA LEU A 544 33.54 -45.58 -59.97
C LEU A 544 35.00 -46.10 -59.65
N GLY A 545 35.61 -45.52 -58.56
CA GLY A 545 36.99 -45.98 -58.16
C GLY A 545 37.11 -46.81 -56.91
N LYS A 546 36.01 -46.93 -56.09
CA LYS A 546 36.08 -47.48 -54.72
C LYS A 546 35.22 -48.71 -54.42
N GLU A 547 34.52 -49.23 -55.41
CA GLU A 547 33.51 -50.29 -55.15
C GLU A 547 34.11 -51.70 -54.89
N ARG A 548 35.40 -51.87 -54.86
CA ARG A 548 36.06 -53.16 -54.62
C ARG A 548 36.76 -53.28 -53.26
N GLU A 549 36.98 -52.27 -52.49
CA GLU A 549 37.66 -52.32 -51.19
C GLU A 549 36.79 -52.02 -49.94
N ARG A 550 35.55 -51.62 -50.10
CA ARG A 550 34.79 -51.02 -49.02
C ARG A 550 33.71 -51.90 -48.36
N SER A 551 33.52 -53.10 -48.86
CA SER A 551 32.45 -53.99 -48.33
C SER A 551 32.71 -54.60 -46.95
N GLN A 552 33.94 -54.58 -46.48
CA GLN A 552 34.33 -55.29 -45.25
C GLN A 552 34.72 -54.37 -44.06
N LEU A 553 34.93 -53.06 -44.29
CA LEU A 553 35.32 -52.09 -43.23
C LEU A 553 34.18 -51.20 -42.70
N VAL A 554 33.08 -51.08 -43.45
CA VAL A 554 32.02 -50.13 -43.13
C VAL A 554 31.04 -50.62 -42.04
N GLU A 555 30.95 -51.92 -41.84
CA GLU A 555 30.02 -52.47 -40.85
C GLU A 555 30.51 -52.37 -39.37
N ALA A 556 31.78 -52.24 -39.18
CA ALA A 556 32.40 -52.15 -37.83
C ALA A 556 32.51 -50.71 -37.35
N GLU A 557 32.75 -49.74 -38.27
CA GLU A 557 32.85 -48.29 -37.89
C GLU A 557 31.52 -47.59 -37.59
N LEU A 558 30.44 -48.03 -38.27
CA LEU A 558 29.09 -47.38 -38.04
C LEU A 558 28.52 -47.62 -36.67
N ARG A 559 28.91 -48.79 -36.01
CA ARG A 559 28.43 -49.07 -34.65
C ARG A 559 29.18 -48.32 -33.56
N ALA A 560 30.44 -47.97 -33.82
CA ALA A 560 31.27 -47.25 -32.84
C ALA A 560 30.93 -45.74 -32.85
N HIS A 561 30.66 -45.14 -34.02
CA HIS A 561 30.36 -43.70 -34.13
C HIS A 561 28.96 -43.31 -33.63
N ALA A 562 27.97 -44.19 -33.66
CA ALA A 562 26.65 -43.95 -33.15
C ALA A 562 26.64 -43.82 -31.60
N ALA A 563 27.46 -44.64 -30.92
CA ALA A 563 27.56 -44.64 -29.47
C ALA A 563 28.34 -43.42 -28.94
N GLU A 564 29.40 -43.00 -29.67
CA GLU A 564 30.17 -41.81 -29.31
C GLU A 564 29.41 -40.46 -29.54
N ALA A 565 28.61 -40.41 -30.62
CA ALA A 565 27.82 -39.17 -30.91
C ALA A 565 26.75 -38.93 -29.85
N GLN A 566 26.15 -40.02 -29.32
CA GLN A 566 25.12 -39.89 -28.29
C GLN A 566 25.71 -39.48 -26.92
N ALA A 567 26.91 -40.01 -26.60
CA ALA A 567 27.62 -39.62 -25.39
C ALA A 567 28.10 -38.14 -25.41
N ARG A 568 28.57 -37.69 -26.58
CA ARG A 568 29.02 -36.26 -26.77
C ARG A 568 27.88 -35.28 -26.72
N ALA A 569 26.68 -35.62 -27.19
CA ALA A 569 25.52 -34.76 -27.14
C ALA A 569 25.01 -34.51 -25.70
N VAL A 570 24.98 -35.59 -24.87
CA VAL A 570 24.60 -35.48 -23.47
C VAL A 570 25.63 -34.69 -22.65
N GLN A 571 26.91 -34.88 -22.95
CA GLN A 571 28.00 -34.21 -22.25
C GLN A 571 28.09 -32.70 -22.64
N ALA A 572 27.80 -32.38 -23.91
CA ALA A 572 27.78 -30.98 -24.38
C ALA A 572 26.61 -30.17 -23.79
N GLU A 573 25.46 -30.81 -23.58
CA GLU A 573 24.29 -30.14 -22.97
C GLU A 573 24.52 -29.92 -21.47
N ALA A 574 25.11 -30.87 -20.75
CA ALA A 574 25.48 -30.69 -19.36
C ALA A 574 26.57 -29.63 -19.16
N SER A 575 27.57 -29.60 -20.03
CA SER A 575 28.66 -28.61 -19.99
C SER A 575 28.17 -27.19 -20.32
N ARG A 576 27.19 -27.05 -21.20
CA ARG A 576 26.61 -25.75 -21.54
C ARG A 576 25.79 -25.16 -20.39
N LYS A 577 24.98 -25.99 -19.73
CA LYS A 577 24.22 -25.56 -18.52
C LYS A 577 25.15 -25.18 -17.37
N SER A 578 26.22 -25.92 -17.15
CA SER A 578 27.21 -25.63 -16.11
C SER A 578 27.98 -24.34 -16.43
N ALA A 579 28.33 -24.09 -17.69
CA ALA A 579 29.02 -22.88 -18.10
C ALA A 579 28.15 -21.61 -17.97
N GLU A 580 26.86 -21.69 -18.28
CA GLU A 580 25.93 -20.56 -18.14
C GLU A 580 25.73 -20.18 -16.65
N LEU A 581 25.72 -21.16 -15.75
CA LEU A 581 25.62 -20.94 -14.29
C LEU A 581 26.95 -20.39 -13.72
N GLU A 582 28.09 -20.88 -14.18
CA GLU A 582 29.40 -20.35 -13.77
C GLU A 582 29.62 -18.91 -14.27
N GLU A 583 29.14 -18.58 -15.46
CA GLU A 583 29.22 -17.21 -16.00
C GLU A 583 28.35 -16.25 -15.16
N ALA A 584 27.13 -16.65 -14.77
CA ALA A 584 26.26 -15.88 -13.88
C ALA A 584 26.91 -15.67 -12.50
N ARG A 585 27.52 -16.72 -11.94
CA ARG A 585 28.29 -16.65 -10.67
C ARG A 585 29.49 -15.72 -10.79
N ALA A 586 30.28 -15.85 -11.85
CA ALA A 586 31.45 -15.02 -12.08
C ALA A 586 31.07 -13.54 -12.23
N MET A 587 29.94 -13.27 -12.92
CA MET A 587 29.40 -11.92 -13.05
C MET A 587 29.00 -11.35 -11.69
N GLN A 588 28.29 -12.09 -10.83
CA GLN A 588 27.90 -11.62 -9.50
C GLN A 588 29.11 -11.40 -8.60
N LEU A 589 30.04 -12.34 -8.54
CA LEU A 589 31.28 -12.18 -7.76
C LEU A 589 32.13 -11.00 -8.23
N SER A 590 32.05 -10.64 -9.51
CA SER A 590 32.72 -9.43 -10.05
C SER A 590 32.13 -8.12 -9.53
N LEU A 591 30.88 -8.16 -9.06
CA LEU A 591 30.23 -7.00 -8.45
C LEU A 591 30.70 -6.75 -7.00
N LEU A 592 31.20 -7.73 -6.27
CA LEU A 592 31.71 -7.54 -4.92
C LEU A 592 33.08 -6.82 -4.95
N PRO A 593 33.35 -5.93 -4.00
CA PRO A 593 34.65 -5.27 -3.89
C PRO A 593 35.78 -6.30 -3.67
N ARG A 594 36.85 -6.18 -4.45
CA ARG A 594 38.02 -7.08 -4.33
C ARG A 594 38.99 -6.65 -3.22
N THR A 595 38.85 -5.44 -2.71
CA THR A 595 39.70 -4.87 -1.67
C THR A 595 38.84 -4.08 -0.71
N THR A 596 39.29 -3.98 0.55
CA THR A 596 38.70 -3.07 1.55
C THR A 596 39.39 -1.72 1.50
N PRO A 597 38.72 -0.62 1.92
CA PRO A 597 39.33 0.71 1.94
C PRO A 597 40.45 0.80 2.99
N ARG A 598 41.50 1.56 2.67
CA ARG A 598 42.57 1.89 3.64
C ARG A 598 42.45 3.37 3.98
N LEU A 599 42.05 3.66 5.19
CA LEU A 599 41.88 5.03 5.69
C LEU A 599 42.68 5.20 6.97
N PRO A 600 43.30 6.37 7.20
CA PRO A 600 43.95 6.64 8.46
C PRO A 600 42.98 6.55 9.64
N GLY A 601 43.29 5.73 10.64
CA GLY A 601 42.50 5.58 11.86
C GLY A 601 41.24 4.73 11.71
N LEU A 602 41.00 4.09 10.54
CA LEU A 602 39.91 3.16 10.33
C LEU A 602 40.39 1.90 9.61
N ALA A 603 40.06 0.74 10.17
CA ALA A 603 40.33 -0.56 9.57
C ALA A 603 39.01 -1.24 9.19
N VAL A 604 38.91 -1.70 7.94
CA VAL A 604 37.73 -2.38 7.40
C VAL A 604 38.10 -3.75 6.90
N ALA A 605 37.36 -4.77 7.30
CA ALA A 605 37.45 -6.12 6.73
C ALA A 605 36.08 -6.60 6.31
N ALA A 606 36.02 -7.47 5.32
CA ALA A 606 34.78 -8.09 4.86
C ALA A 606 34.98 -9.56 4.49
N LEU A 607 33.97 -10.37 4.73
CA LEU A 607 33.91 -11.77 4.38
C LEU A 607 32.53 -12.08 3.79
N ALA A 608 32.50 -12.70 2.62
CA ALA A 608 31.26 -13.12 1.98
C ALA A 608 31.38 -14.58 1.51
N ARG A 609 30.36 -15.39 1.80
CA ARG A 609 30.28 -16.82 1.41
C ARG A 609 28.87 -17.11 0.92
N THR A 610 28.74 -17.57 -0.31
CA THR A 610 27.44 -17.90 -0.91
C THR A 610 27.01 -19.32 -0.59
N ALA A 611 25.71 -19.51 -0.35
CA ALA A 611 25.07 -20.80 -0.11
C ALA A 611 24.80 -21.56 -1.42
N THR A 612 24.55 -20.84 -2.51
CA THR A 612 24.20 -21.37 -3.84
C THR A 612 25.16 -20.82 -4.90
N GLU A 613 24.95 -21.26 -6.16
CA GLU A 613 25.77 -20.82 -7.30
C GLU A 613 25.65 -19.31 -7.58
N VAL A 614 24.49 -18.69 -7.24
CA VAL A 614 24.24 -17.25 -7.32
C VAL A 614 23.52 -16.79 -6.06
N GLY A 615 24.19 -16.02 -5.20
CA GLY A 615 23.67 -15.58 -3.89
C GLY A 615 22.82 -14.31 -3.94
N GLY A 616 22.17 -13.97 -2.79
CA GLY A 616 21.42 -12.74 -2.54
C GLY A 616 22.25 -11.62 -1.89
N ASP A 617 23.31 -11.99 -1.19
CA ASP A 617 24.13 -11.09 -0.39
C ASP A 617 25.02 -10.15 -1.21
N THR A 618 25.19 -8.94 -0.68
CA THR A 618 26.13 -7.94 -1.24
C THR A 618 26.70 -7.03 -0.17
N TRP A 619 27.87 -6.49 -0.45
CA TRP A 619 28.43 -5.38 0.29
C TRP A 619 29.23 -4.46 -0.64
N ASP A 620 29.40 -3.19 -0.24
CA ASP A 620 30.21 -2.22 -0.99
C ASP A 620 30.68 -1.08 -0.10
N TRP A 621 31.59 -0.24 -0.63
CA TRP A 621 32.11 0.92 0.07
C TRP A 621 32.43 2.06 -0.88
N ALA A 622 32.45 3.27 -0.34
CA ALA A 622 32.93 4.47 -1.01
C ALA A 622 33.68 5.37 -0.04
N VAL A 623 34.65 6.13 -0.55
CA VAL A 623 35.39 7.13 0.23
C VAL A 623 35.13 8.50 -0.39
N GLY A 624 34.68 9.45 0.43
CA GLY A 624 34.44 10.84 0.04
C GLY A 624 35.71 11.68 -0.06
N PRO A 625 35.65 12.83 -0.75
CA PRO A 625 36.77 13.77 -0.84
C PRO A 625 37.24 14.33 0.53
N ASP A 626 36.31 14.32 1.49
CA ASP A 626 36.52 14.75 2.89
C ASP A 626 37.09 13.64 3.78
N GLY A 627 37.40 12.47 3.23
CA GLY A 627 37.87 11.30 3.97
C GLY A 627 36.70 10.52 4.67
N ALA A 628 35.47 10.88 4.47
CA ALA A 628 34.32 10.10 4.95
C ALA A 628 34.30 8.72 4.31
N LEU A 629 33.89 7.72 5.08
CA LEU A 629 33.71 6.34 4.60
C LEU A 629 32.22 5.98 4.61
N ALA A 630 31.71 5.52 3.49
CA ALA A 630 30.39 4.89 3.41
C ALA A 630 30.55 3.38 3.21
N LEU A 631 29.83 2.60 3.99
CA LEU A 631 29.73 1.13 3.90
C LEU A 631 28.27 0.74 3.71
N VAL A 632 28.05 -0.26 2.87
CA VAL A 632 26.72 -0.86 2.67
C VAL A 632 26.82 -2.36 2.71
N VAL A 633 25.84 -3.00 3.40
CA VAL A 633 25.66 -4.45 3.46
C VAL A 633 24.21 -4.73 3.19
N GLY A 634 23.90 -5.71 2.36
CA GLY A 634 22.50 -6.03 2.04
C GLY A 634 22.34 -7.48 1.63
N ASP A 635 21.11 -7.96 1.80
CA ASP A 635 20.66 -9.29 1.42
C ASP A 635 19.35 -9.20 0.64
N ALA A 636 19.33 -9.76 -0.56
CA ALA A 636 18.16 -9.83 -1.43
C ALA A 636 17.42 -11.16 -1.24
N THR A 637 16.12 -11.12 -1.04
CA THR A 637 15.31 -12.32 -0.83
C THR A 637 15.45 -13.33 -1.96
N GLY A 638 15.77 -14.59 -1.61
CA GLY A 638 15.92 -15.71 -2.53
C GLY A 638 17.33 -15.81 -3.13
N HIS A 639 17.48 -16.64 -4.16
CA HIS A 639 18.77 -16.93 -4.81
C HIS A 639 18.63 -17.00 -6.33
N GLY A 640 19.73 -17.02 -7.03
CA GLY A 640 19.77 -17.11 -8.48
C GLY A 640 19.73 -15.74 -9.18
N VAL A 641 19.55 -15.73 -10.49
CA VAL A 641 19.66 -14.54 -11.34
C VAL A 641 18.75 -13.39 -10.91
N ARG A 642 17.59 -13.70 -10.32
CA ARG A 642 16.63 -12.69 -9.84
C ARG A 642 17.15 -11.91 -8.64
N ALA A 643 17.70 -12.57 -7.63
CA ALA A 643 18.34 -11.93 -6.49
C ALA A 643 19.55 -11.09 -6.95
N GLY A 644 20.38 -11.62 -7.86
CA GLY A 644 21.50 -10.89 -8.47
C GLY A 644 21.09 -9.62 -9.22
N THR A 645 19.87 -9.56 -9.77
CA THR A 645 19.33 -8.34 -10.40
C THR A 645 19.06 -7.25 -9.36
N VAL A 646 18.44 -7.61 -8.21
CA VAL A 646 18.19 -6.68 -7.10
C VAL A 646 19.51 -6.12 -6.56
N VAL A 647 20.48 -6.99 -6.35
CA VAL A 647 21.84 -6.61 -5.92
C VAL A 647 22.46 -5.60 -6.88
N SER A 648 22.36 -5.84 -8.20
CA SER A 648 22.94 -4.94 -9.21
C SER A 648 22.30 -3.55 -9.19
N VAL A 649 20.98 -3.48 -9.03
CA VAL A 649 20.24 -2.21 -8.91
C VAL A 649 20.68 -1.44 -7.66
N MET A 650 20.75 -2.12 -6.53
CA MET A 650 21.12 -1.49 -5.26
C MET A 650 22.57 -0.98 -5.28
N LYS A 651 23.48 -1.73 -5.88
CA LYS A 651 24.84 -1.26 -6.10
C LYS A 651 24.92 0.00 -6.95
N GLY A 652 24.13 0.05 -8.02
CA GLY A 652 24.03 1.24 -8.86
C GLY A 652 23.52 2.46 -8.08
N LEU A 653 22.52 2.29 -7.22
CA LEU A 653 21.97 3.37 -6.39
C LEU A 653 23.01 3.86 -5.34
N PHE A 654 23.66 2.94 -4.65
CA PHE A 654 24.69 3.29 -3.68
C PHE A 654 25.89 3.98 -4.34
N ARG A 655 26.36 3.49 -5.48
CA ARG A 655 27.49 4.11 -6.21
C ARG A 655 27.14 5.49 -6.80
N GLY A 656 25.88 5.71 -7.12
CA GLY A 656 25.38 7.00 -7.61
C GLY A 656 25.28 8.08 -6.54
N ASP A 657 25.05 7.69 -5.24
CA ASP A 657 24.90 8.61 -4.12
C ASP A 657 25.39 7.93 -2.83
N PRO A 658 26.71 7.73 -2.66
CA PRO A 658 27.25 6.99 -1.51
C PRO A 658 27.29 7.81 -0.21
N PHE A 659 27.10 9.14 -0.28
CA PHE A 659 27.11 10.05 0.87
C PHE A 659 25.87 10.92 0.89
N PRO A 660 24.65 10.31 0.97
CA PRO A 660 23.42 11.08 0.99
C PRO A 660 23.36 11.97 2.26
N GLY A 661 22.72 13.13 2.14
CA GLY A 661 22.57 14.04 3.28
C GLY A 661 21.69 13.47 4.41
N ASP A 662 20.81 12.51 4.08
CA ASP A 662 19.94 11.77 5.00
C ASP A 662 19.86 10.31 4.55
N LEU A 663 20.34 9.40 5.42
CA LEU A 663 20.36 7.95 5.13
C LEU A 663 18.97 7.34 5.11
N GLY A 664 18.04 7.83 5.92
CA GLY A 664 16.64 7.37 5.91
C GLY A 664 15.95 7.67 4.58
N LEU A 665 16.09 8.91 4.09
CA LEU A 665 15.57 9.32 2.78
C LEU A 665 16.23 8.55 1.62
N PHE A 666 17.51 8.19 1.74
CA PHE A 666 18.18 7.33 0.76
C PHE A 666 17.53 5.94 0.71
N LEU A 667 17.30 5.32 1.87
CA LEU A 667 16.66 4.01 1.95
C LEU A 667 15.21 4.06 1.42
N ASP A 668 14.47 5.11 1.74
CA ASP A 668 13.10 5.30 1.22
C ASP A 668 13.07 5.44 -0.30
N ARG A 669 14.02 6.20 -0.87
CA ARG A 669 14.19 6.33 -2.33
C ARG A 669 14.57 5.00 -2.97
N ALA A 670 15.50 4.27 -2.38
CA ALA A 670 15.92 2.95 -2.84
C ALA A 670 14.76 1.93 -2.81
N GLY A 671 13.95 1.95 -1.75
CA GLY A 671 12.74 1.13 -1.62
C GLY A 671 11.71 1.43 -2.70
N ARG A 672 11.49 2.71 -3.04
CA ARG A 672 10.62 3.10 -4.16
C ARG A 672 11.12 2.56 -5.50
N VAL A 673 12.40 2.71 -5.80
CA VAL A 673 13.00 2.19 -7.03
C VAL A 673 12.78 0.69 -7.20
N LEU A 674 12.96 -0.11 -6.13
CA LEU A 674 12.71 -1.55 -6.18
C LEU A 674 11.22 -1.88 -6.45
N ARG A 675 10.29 -1.12 -5.88
CA ARG A 675 8.86 -1.28 -6.16
C ARG A 675 8.50 -0.91 -7.59
N ASP A 676 9.03 0.20 -8.08
CA ASP A 676 8.75 0.72 -9.43
C ASP A 676 9.30 -0.20 -10.54
N LEU A 677 10.33 -1.00 -10.24
CA LEU A 677 10.85 -2.02 -11.15
C LEU A 677 9.93 -3.25 -11.30
N GLY A 678 8.84 -3.32 -10.54
CA GLY A 678 7.84 -4.39 -10.67
C GLY A 678 8.31 -5.75 -10.16
N LEU A 679 9.32 -5.79 -9.32
CA LEU A 679 9.86 -7.02 -8.73
C LEU A 679 9.04 -7.41 -7.46
N HIS A 680 7.73 -7.49 -7.58
CA HIS A 680 6.72 -7.52 -6.50
C HIS A 680 6.85 -8.63 -5.44
N ARG A 681 7.84 -9.50 -5.52
CA ARG A 681 8.12 -10.56 -4.53
C ARG A 681 9.58 -10.59 -4.11
N LEU A 682 10.37 -9.63 -4.53
CA LEU A 682 11.77 -9.52 -4.17
C LEU A 682 11.95 -8.27 -3.30
N HIS A 683 12.45 -8.50 -2.11
CA HIS A 683 12.79 -7.47 -1.14
C HIS A 683 14.29 -7.48 -0.93
N MET A 684 14.82 -6.40 -0.40
CA MET A 684 16.22 -6.36 0.00
C MET A 684 16.34 -5.76 1.39
N ALA A 685 16.89 -6.51 2.31
CA ALA A 685 17.40 -5.94 3.54
C ALA A 685 18.68 -5.17 3.25
N LEU A 686 18.83 -3.96 3.79
CA LEU A 686 19.99 -3.10 3.53
C LEU A 686 20.37 -2.28 4.76
N ALA A 687 21.64 -2.31 5.12
CA ALA A 687 22.24 -1.44 6.14
C ALA A 687 23.26 -0.50 5.48
N VAL A 688 23.21 0.77 5.84
CA VAL A 688 24.14 1.80 5.38
C VAL A 688 24.76 2.49 6.60
N LEU A 689 26.05 2.64 6.57
CA LEU A 689 26.82 3.28 7.61
C LEU A 689 27.78 4.31 6.98
N VAL A 690 27.72 5.55 7.46
CA VAL A 690 28.59 6.63 7.00
C VAL A 690 29.40 7.16 8.17
N VAL A 691 30.72 7.11 8.05
CA VAL A 691 31.69 7.52 9.07
C VAL A 691 32.32 8.85 8.68
N ARG A 692 32.29 9.82 9.57
CA ARG A 692 32.95 11.11 9.45
C ARG A 692 33.73 11.40 10.72
N GLY A 693 35.02 11.08 10.72
CA GLY A 693 35.87 11.15 11.95
C GLY A 693 35.39 10.11 12.98
N ASP A 694 34.92 10.58 14.14
CA ASP A 694 34.41 9.74 15.22
C ASP A 694 32.89 9.59 15.14
N ASP A 695 32.21 10.42 14.34
CA ASP A 695 30.75 10.39 14.20
C ASP A 695 30.37 9.42 13.08
N VAL A 696 29.32 8.65 13.34
CA VAL A 696 28.81 7.63 12.45
C VAL A 696 27.30 7.79 12.34
N ASP A 697 26.80 7.92 11.13
CA ASP A 697 25.38 7.79 10.84
C ASP A 697 25.09 6.37 10.38
N PHE A 698 24.11 5.72 11.01
CA PHE A 698 23.70 4.35 10.69
C PHE A 698 22.22 4.27 10.40
N ALA A 699 21.85 3.64 9.29
CA ALA A 699 20.46 3.36 8.92
C ALA A 699 20.31 1.91 8.45
N SER A 700 19.15 1.34 8.70
CA SER A 700 18.85 -0.06 8.36
C SER A 700 17.41 -0.21 7.84
N ALA A 701 17.25 -1.04 6.83
CA ALA A 701 15.99 -1.47 6.25
C ALA A 701 15.91 -3.00 6.30
N GLY A 702 15.48 -3.56 7.42
CA GLY A 702 15.26 -5.00 7.58
C GLY A 702 16.53 -5.85 7.81
N MET A 703 17.72 -5.26 7.96
CA MET A 703 18.92 -6.01 8.31
C MET A 703 18.96 -6.35 9.81
N PRO A 704 19.69 -7.42 10.18
CA PRO A 704 20.03 -7.70 11.58
C PRO A 704 20.61 -6.50 12.31
N PRO A 705 20.50 -6.44 13.66
CA PRO A 705 21.13 -5.35 14.42
C PRO A 705 22.63 -5.31 14.20
N ALA A 706 23.19 -4.11 14.05
CA ALA A 706 24.64 -3.95 14.06
C ALA A 706 25.18 -4.22 15.47
N LEU A 707 26.26 -4.97 15.57
CA LEU A 707 26.91 -5.23 16.84
C LEU A 707 28.06 -4.24 17.03
N LEU A 708 27.99 -3.46 18.11
CA LEU A 708 28.99 -2.45 18.42
C LEU A 708 29.75 -2.86 19.69
N PHE A 709 31.01 -3.26 19.54
CA PHE A 709 31.91 -3.50 20.66
C PHE A 709 32.48 -2.18 21.15
N ARG A 710 32.34 -1.91 22.43
CA ARG A 710 32.93 -0.76 23.12
C ARG A 710 34.26 -1.15 23.77
N ALA A 711 35.35 -0.67 23.24
CA ALA A 711 36.67 -0.96 23.79
C ALA A 711 36.82 -0.46 25.23
N SER A 712 36.17 0.64 25.60
CA SER A 712 36.24 1.23 26.94
C SER A 712 35.59 0.38 28.04
N SER A 713 34.55 -0.41 27.71
CA SER A 713 33.80 -1.23 28.66
C SER A 713 33.96 -2.73 28.42
N GLY A 714 34.45 -3.16 27.25
CA GLY A 714 34.49 -4.57 26.82
C GLY A 714 33.14 -5.19 26.54
N THR A 715 32.11 -4.36 26.36
CA THR A 715 30.72 -4.81 26.10
C THR A 715 30.36 -4.71 24.63
N VAL A 716 29.41 -5.55 24.19
CA VAL A 716 28.81 -5.46 22.87
C VAL A 716 27.38 -4.94 23.01
N GLU A 717 27.11 -3.84 22.35
CA GLU A 717 25.82 -3.19 22.22
C GLU A 717 25.16 -3.65 20.90
N GLU A 718 23.85 -3.92 20.92
CA GLU A 718 23.07 -4.18 19.71
C GLU A 718 22.43 -2.88 19.25
N VAL A 719 22.81 -2.39 18.09
CA VAL A 719 22.24 -1.19 17.49
C VAL A 719 21.16 -1.64 16.50
N LEU A 720 19.91 -1.61 16.95
CA LEU A 720 18.75 -1.95 16.13
C LEU A 720 18.08 -0.68 15.63
N VAL A 721 18.00 -0.52 14.31
CA VAL A 721 17.18 0.50 13.65
C VAL A 721 15.98 -0.21 13.02
N PRO A 722 14.77 -0.05 13.59
CA PRO A 722 13.58 -0.68 13.02
C PRO A 722 13.26 -0.13 11.62
N GLY A 723 13.03 -1.01 10.66
CA GLY A 723 12.68 -0.63 9.29
C GLY A 723 12.24 -1.86 8.49
N ALA A 724 11.27 -1.69 7.59
CA ALA A 724 10.89 -2.76 6.68
C ALA A 724 11.99 -2.94 5.60
N PRO A 725 12.21 -4.17 5.07
CA PRO A 725 13.09 -4.36 3.93
C PRO A 725 12.67 -3.51 2.73
N LEU A 726 13.63 -3.07 1.94
CA LEU A 726 13.40 -2.27 0.75
C LEU A 726 12.53 -3.04 -0.26
N GLY A 727 11.59 -2.37 -0.87
CA GLY A 727 10.62 -3.01 -1.77
C GLY A 727 9.42 -3.64 -1.07
N ALA A 728 9.33 -3.60 0.27
CA ALA A 728 8.14 -4.04 1.01
C ALA A 728 6.89 -3.24 0.61
N LEU A 729 5.73 -3.90 0.68
CA LEU A 729 4.45 -3.29 0.29
C LEU A 729 3.98 -2.20 1.26
N VAL A 730 4.43 -2.26 2.51
CA VAL A 730 4.12 -1.24 3.53
C VAL A 730 5.23 -0.22 3.55
N GLU A 731 4.92 1.04 3.28
CA GLU A 731 5.86 2.15 3.40
C GLU A 731 6.00 2.54 4.89
N THR A 732 7.13 2.19 5.46
CA THR A 732 7.56 2.72 6.77
C THR A 732 8.74 3.63 6.51
N PRO A 733 8.69 4.91 6.94
CA PRO A 733 9.84 5.79 6.82
C PRO A 733 11.04 5.18 7.53
N HIS A 734 12.20 5.17 6.87
CA HIS A 734 13.44 4.74 7.49
C HIS A 734 14.10 5.93 8.21
N ALA A 735 14.71 5.63 9.34
CA ALA A 735 15.44 6.62 10.13
C ALA A 735 16.92 6.28 10.18
N SER A 736 17.76 7.26 10.40
CA SER A 736 19.15 7.07 10.77
C SER A 736 19.37 7.31 12.27
N VAL A 737 20.34 6.62 12.83
CA VAL A 737 20.76 6.77 14.23
C VAL A 737 22.20 7.23 14.25
N PRO A 738 22.50 8.36 14.90
CA PRO A 738 23.87 8.79 15.10
C PRO A 738 24.56 7.93 16.15
N LEU A 739 25.75 7.46 15.85
CA LEU A 739 26.64 6.72 16.75
C LEU A 739 27.96 7.47 16.84
N ARG A 740 28.71 7.20 17.90
CA ARG A 740 30.06 7.70 18.04
C ARG A 740 31.01 6.58 18.34
N LEU A 741 32.11 6.50 17.59
CA LEU A 741 33.15 5.49 17.79
C LEU A 741 34.34 6.09 18.52
N GLY A 742 34.67 5.53 19.67
CA GLY A 742 35.94 5.80 20.37
C GLY A 742 37.09 4.95 19.81
N PRO A 743 38.31 5.28 20.17
CA PRO A 743 39.49 4.48 19.81
C PRO A 743 39.33 3.02 20.26
N GLY A 744 39.54 2.08 19.37
CA GLY A 744 39.40 0.64 19.62
C GLY A 744 37.97 0.09 19.52
N ASP A 745 36.96 0.94 19.34
CA ASP A 745 35.57 0.47 19.10
C ASP A 745 35.47 -0.25 17.76
N VAL A 746 34.63 -1.28 17.73
CA VAL A 746 34.43 -2.15 16.54
C VAL A 746 32.96 -2.31 16.24
N VAL A 747 32.59 -2.10 14.97
CA VAL A 747 31.23 -2.35 14.47
C VAL A 747 31.26 -3.58 13.58
N LEU A 748 30.33 -4.50 13.78
CA LEU A 748 30.08 -5.63 12.88
C LEU A 748 28.68 -5.51 12.28
N LEU A 749 28.61 -5.49 10.95
CA LEU A 749 27.41 -5.67 10.17
C LEU A 749 27.37 -7.09 9.62
N SER A 750 26.22 -7.75 9.65
CA SER A 750 26.05 -9.11 9.14
C SER A 750 24.75 -9.25 8.35
N SER A 751 24.72 -10.15 7.36
CA SER A 751 23.47 -10.67 6.83
C SER A 751 22.80 -11.62 7.84
N ASP A 752 21.56 -11.99 7.57
CA ASP A 752 20.76 -12.90 8.42
C ASP A 752 21.40 -14.30 8.51
N GLY A 753 22.14 -14.71 7.46
CA GLY A 753 22.82 -16.00 7.42
C GLY A 753 23.80 -16.27 8.57
N LEU A 754 24.21 -15.25 9.34
CA LEU A 754 24.95 -15.47 10.59
C LEU A 754 24.03 -16.01 11.69
N ALA A 755 22.91 -15.32 11.94
CA ALA A 755 22.03 -15.64 13.06
C ALA A 755 21.08 -16.79 12.72
N GLU A 756 20.67 -16.95 11.47
CA GLU A 756 19.70 -17.96 11.02
C GLU A 756 20.33 -19.30 10.64
N SER A 757 21.66 -19.40 10.61
CA SER A 757 22.37 -20.64 10.30
C SER A 757 21.91 -21.80 11.20
N PRO A 758 21.34 -22.87 10.61
CA PRO A 758 20.76 -23.96 11.40
C PRO A 758 21.82 -24.89 11.94
N GLY A 759 21.79 -25.18 13.23
CA GLY A 759 22.61 -26.21 13.87
C GLY A 759 22.13 -27.64 13.58
N PRO A 760 22.82 -28.67 14.08
CA PRO A 760 22.47 -30.08 13.86
C PRO A 760 21.03 -30.44 14.28
N GLY A 761 20.48 -29.78 15.32
CA GLY A 761 19.11 -29.94 15.80
C GLY A 761 18.07 -29.13 15.04
N GLY A 762 18.50 -28.23 14.14
CA GLY A 762 17.61 -27.33 13.39
C GLY A 762 17.39 -25.97 14.08
N GLU A 763 17.90 -25.75 15.28
CA GLU A 763 17.86 -24.44 15.94
C GLU A 763 18.84 -23.46 15.29
N PRO A 764 18.53 -22.15 15.20
CA PRO A 764 19.41 -21.17 14.59
C PRO A 764 20.61 -20.85 15.50
N PHE A 765 21.70 -20.38 14.91
CA PHE A 765 22.87 -19.87 15.65
C PHE A 765 22.46 -18.80 16.64
N GLY A 766 21.62 -17.88 16.22
CA GLY A 766 20.96 -16.88 17.04
C GLY A 766 21.84 -15.68 17.41
N TYR A 767 21.20 -14.56 17.67
CA TYR A 767 21.91 -13.30 17.97
C TYR A 767 22.76 -13.36 19.24
N ALA A 768 22.35 -14.14 20.24
CA ALA A 768 23.12 -14.29 21.48
C ALA A 768 24.52 -14.89 21.22
N ARG A 769 24.59 -15.99 20.43
CA ARG A 769 25.87 -16.61 20.08
C ARG A 769 26.67 -15.74 19.12
N ALA A 770 26.01 -15.04 18.19
CA ALA A 770 26.67 -14.11 17.30
C ALA A 770 27.35 -12.97 18.07
N ARG A 771 26.65 -12.41 19.07
CA ARG A 771 27.20 -11.38 19.98
C ARG A 771 28.38 -11.90 20.80
N ASP A 772 28.28 -13.12 21.34
CA ASP A 772 29.34 -13.71 22.15
C ASP A 772 30.60 -14.01 21.29
N ALA A 773 30.40 -14.56 20.08
CA ALA A 773 31.45 -14.81 19.11
C ALA A 773 32.14 -13.48 18.69
N PHE A 774 31.37 -12.42 18.48
CA PHE A 774 31.91 -11.11 18.15
C PHE A 774 32.66 -10.47 19.32
N ARG A 775 32.17 -10.62 20.56
CA ARG A 775 32.87 -10.13 21.76
C ARG A 775 34.24 -10.80 21.91
N GLU A 776 34.31 -12.12 21.66
CA GLU A 776 35.58 -12.85 21.67
C GLU A 776 36.54 -12.38 20.57
N ALA A 777 36.00 -11.99 19.42
CA ALA A 777 36.77 -11.64 18.23
C ALA A 777 37.22 -10.17 18.21
N ALA A 778 36.55 -9.26 18.92
CA ALA A 778 36.68 -7.81 18.74
C ALA A 778 38.08 -7.25 18.99
N ALA A 779 38.90 -7.92 19.80
CA ALA A 779 40.28 -7.53 20.07
C ALA A 779 41.30 -7.99 18.99
N LEU A 780 40.87 -8.88 18.07
CA LEU A 780 41.78 -9.42 17.03
C LEU A 780 41.89 -8.44 15.85
N ALA A 781 42.88 -8.69 14.96
CA ALA A 781 42.93 -7.98 13.67
C ALA A 781 41.59 -8.18 12.91
N PRO A 782 41.10 -7.17 12.14
CA PRO A 782 39.79 -7.20 11.52
C PRO A 782 39.47 -8.48 10.71
N GLU A 783 40.43 -8.96 9.93
CA GLU A 783 40.28 -10.20 9.12
C GLU A 783 40.25 -11.43 10.01
N GLU A 784 41.05 -11.48 11.07
CA GLU A 784 41.06 -12.58 12.04
C GLU A 784 39.77 -12.60 12.87
N ALA A 785 39.24 -11.42 13.19
CA ALA A 785 37.97 -11.28 13.89
C ALA A 785 36.83 -11.84 13.07
N LEU A 786 36.74 -11.51 11.80
CA LEU A 786 35.71 -12.06 10.90
C LEU A 786 35.88 -13.58 10.71
N ALA A 787 37.12 -14.04 10.58
CA ALA A 787 37.39 -15.48 10.45
C ALA A 787 36.99 -16.26 11.72
N LEU A 788 37.14 -15.68 12.92
CA LEU A 788 36.68 -16.30 14.17
C LEU A 788 35.18 -16.37 14.26
N VAL A 789 34.47 -15.25 13.96
CA VAL A 789 33.00 -15.22 13.97
C VAL A 789 32.43 -16.26 12.98
N ALA A 790 32.95 -16.29 11.75
CA ALA A 790 32.53 -17.25 10.73
C ALA A 790 32.83 -18.71 11.14
N ARG A 791 33.96 -18.97 11.80
CA ARG A 791 34.31 -20.29 12.32
C ARG A 791 33.35 -20.75 13.40
N ARG A 792 32.93 -19.86 14.32
CA ARG A 792 31.95 -20.19 15.36
C ARG A 792 30.60 -20.59 14.75
N GLU A 793 30.18 -19.93 13.67
CA GLU A 793 28.99 -20.33 12.91
C GLU A 793 29.18 -21.70 12.23
N GLU A 794 30.37 -21.95 11.62
CA GLU A 794 30.66 -23.23 10.97
C GLU A 794 30.71 -24.38 11.99
N GLU A 795 31.32 -24.18 13.15
CA GLU A 795 31.34 -25.15 14.27
C GLU A 795 29.91 -25.48 14.73
N TRP A 796 29.03 -24.46 14.77
CA TRP A 796 27.62 -24.64 15.12
C TRP A 796 26.85 -25.42 14.04
N ARG A 797 27.04 -25.07 12.77
CA ARG A 797 26.36 -25.68 11.63
C ARG A 797 26.79 -27.14 11.39
N GLY A 798 28.03 -27.46 11.68
CA GLY A 798 28.62 -28.78 11.45
C GLY A 798 28.72 -29.11 9.96
N GLU A 799 28.43 -30.37 9.58
CA GLU A 799 28.53 -30.84 8.19
C GLU A 799 27.36 -30.45 7.28
N ARG A 800 26.37 -29.69 7.81
CA ARG A 800 25.24 -29.27 6.99
C ARG A 800 25.68 -28.29 5.89
N PRO A 801 25.15 -28.42 4.65
CA PRO A 801 25.36 -27.39 3.64
C PRO A 801 24.82 -26.04 4.13
N ARG A 802 25.44 -24.96 3.70
CA ARG A 802 24.95 -23.61 3.97
C ARG A 802 23.63 -23.37 3.25
N GLU A 803 22.58 -22.94 3.95
CA GLU A 803 21.27 -22.66 3.40
C GLU A 803 21.09 -21.17 3.04
N HIS A 804 21.75 -20.27 3.79
CA HIS A 804 21.74 -18.81 3.59
C HIS A 804 23.14 -18.30 3.26
N ASP A 805 23.20 -17.24 2.46
CA ASP A 805 24.45 -16.53 2.21
C ASP A 805 24.95 -15.90 3.51
N LEU A 806 26.24 -15.78 3.67
CA LEU A 806 26.86 -15.18 4.85
C LEU A 806 27.76 -14.03 4.42
N THR A 807 27.36 -12.82 4.77
CA THR A 807 28.18 -11.61 4.58
C THR A 807 28.42 -10.93 5.92
N LEU A 808 29.69 -10.70 6.23
CA LEU A 808 30.17 -10.02 7.44
C LEU A 808 31.05 -8.85 7.01
N VAL A 809 30.78 -7.67 7.54
CA VAL A 809 31.62 -6.48 7.34
C VAL A 809 31.95 -5.88 8.70
N LEU A 810 33.22 -5.72 8.98
CA LEU A 810 33.72 -5.20 10.23
C LEU A 810 34.44 -3.86 9.98
N LEU A 811 34.11 -2.88 10.80
CA LEU A 811 34.80 -1.58 10.89
C LEU A 811 35.37 -1.41 12.29
N ARG A 812 36.66 -1.12 12.39
CA ARG A 812 37.33 -0.78 13.65
C ARG A 812 37.87 0.64 13.59
N ARG A 813 37.67 1.37 14.68
CA ARG A 813 38.29 2.66 14.90
C ARG A 813 39.67 2.40 15.53
N ASP A 814 40.76 2.58 14.77
CA ASP A 814 42.11 2.47 15.30
C ASP A 814 42.41 3.69 16.17
N GLY A 815 43.26 3.52 17.18
CA GLY A 815 43.59 4.53 18.17
C GLY A 815 44.58 5.61 17.67
#